data_f880d53645cf85114a05bfbc79312f89
#
_entry.id   f880d53645cf85114a05bfbc79312f89
#
_cell.length_a   1.000
_cell.length_b   1.000
_cell.length_c   1.000
_cell.angle_alpha   90.00
_cell.angle_beta   90.00
_cell.angle_gamma   90.00
#
_symmetry.space_group_name_H-M   'P 1'
#
loop_
_entity.id
_entity.type
_entity.pdbx_description
1 polymer ?
#
loop_
_entity_poly.entity_id
_entity_poly.type
_entity_poly.pdbx_seq_one_letter_code
_entity_poly.pdbx_strand_id
1 'polypeptide(L)'
;MQKSVLRGRSAARRAITDLIDAAATGTGGALLLHGELGLGKTALLDDGSVTAAAHPAGFTVLAAKGLPDEADLPYAVLHRLLEPLAGRIPPLPGRQGDVLTRALGGEGCPEPDRLVLCRAVLGLLGTAGTGRPLFCRLDDTHAADPPSLDVLAFAARRLRPYRVAMVLAGDAAEAVCDVPALGLTPLDETDSLGLLGDLVPDGLPADTAAALAWLARGNPQALTDLATTLTPAQRYGDEPPPTALPPDGVLGRSYRDRLRRLPAETRWLLLLAAADEALDQFGLVRAAEASGTRLTALAPAELAGLIRVDAHGVGFPQRLLRTLAYQQAPLARRRAAHLLLARTISTGPDQRLRRAVHLATAADGPDEPLAAELERAAAHVRASAPDPGAGPFRTTAGRPDPAGGYATASAALERAAQLTDARTGAAADLRLVAAARYAWLAGDPQRARRLLFRIGDTGADPVVRARVRLLRGEMALRTGVAGDAPEPLLAAAEVLAPTDPRAALGALVQAGEAVCLSGDYRRYAEIARRAAALCRPDATAAALVAHEHITGSAATFEGRHRDAVAALRRAVDLAASLDDPVGLIAASAAGLLAADDAAAGRLASRAVARARATGDVSALPRALELLSYAHYWLDPTGPAAVAAAREGLAVAGDSGQDNCAANHRGMLALLAAIRGDRAVALRHGQPGAGAHAGGQRPWALGQWALAVLDLTEGRATAAAARLHALARPGTGRGQLVVQVMATPYLVEAVAHADPAGPATAARRARALHASAVFDRWADGTGNPARRAVAARCRALLAPRGSGAAEDWFRQALRLHAAGGAEFERARTELLFGRELRRSRRPRDAREHLRRAMETFQRLGVAGWAQQATAELRAAGAAVPAHTATARRPVGDPRPPGGAVRPSVDVRTLTPQQLRIARLVGEGATNREVAACLHLSPRTVDHHLRNIFHRLGLRSRIELARALR
;
A
#
# COMPACT_ATOMS: atom_id res chain seq x y z
N MET A 1 -17.08 -32.94 -0.46
CA MET A 1 -16.05 -32.10 0.16
C MET A 1 -15.62 -31.07 -0.86
N GLN A 2 -16.01 -29.80 -0.66
CA GLN A 2 -15.51 -28.69 -1.47
C GLN A 2 -14.00 -28.60 -1.30
N LYS A 3 -13.25 -28.53 -2.45
CA LYS A 3 -11.81 -28.27 -2.43
C LYS A 3 -11.57 -26.93 -1.72
N SER A 4 -11.05 -26.99 -0.50
CA SER A 4 -10.58 -25.80 0.22
C SER A 4 -9.49 -25.15 -0.62
N VAL A 5 -9.72 -23.95 -1.09
CA VAL A 5 -8.70 -23.17 -1.81
C VAL A 5 -7.65 -22.74 -0.80
N LEU A 6 -6.44 -23.26 -0.91
CA LEU A 6 -5.32 -22.87 -0.03
C LEU A 6 -4.82 -21.47 -0.41
N ARG A 7 -5.39 -20.46 0.22
CA ARG A 7 -5.05 -19.04 0.02
C ARG A 7 -3.60 -18.76 0.47
N GLY A 8 -2.88 -17.93 -0.27
CA GLY A 8 -1.51 -17.51 0.07
C GLY A 8 -0.46 -18.63 0.08
N ARG A 9 -0.75 -19.81 -0.47
CA ARG A 9 0.12 -21.00 -0.43
C ARG A 9 0.64 -21.44 -1.79
N SER A 10 0.58 -20.57 -2.80
CA SER A 10 0.98 -20.89 -4.18
C SER A 10 2.43 -21.37 -4.31
N ALA A 11 3.36 -20.78 -3.56
CA ALA A 11 4.77 -21.17 -3.57
C ALA A 11 4.98 -22.56 -2.93
N ALA A 12 4.36 -22.82 -1.78
CA ALA A 12 4.46 -24.12 -1.11
C ALA A 12 3.83 -25.25 -1.93
N ARG A 13 2.66 -25.00 -2.53
CA ARG A 13 2.01 -25.96 -3.44
C ARG A 13 2.87 -26.27 -4.65
N ARG A 14 3.48 -25.26 -5.28
CA ARG A 14 4.41 -25.47 -6.39
C ARG A 14 5.60 -26.33 -5.97
N ALA A 15 6.24 -26.02 -4.85
CA ALA A 15 7.38 -26.79 -4.37
C ALA A 15 7.03 -28.27 -4.13
N ILE A 16 5.84 -28.57 -3.61
CA ILE A 16 5.35 -29.96 -3.43
C ILE A 16 5.06 -30.59 -4.80
N THR A 17 4.42 -29.90 -5.72
CA THR A 17 4.12 -30.41 -7.07
C THR A 17 5.41 -30.70 -7.83
N ASP A 18 6.37 -29.77 -7.81
CA ASP A 18 7.68 -29.95 -8.46
C ASP A 18 8.43 -31.18 -7.91
N LEU A 19 8.32 -31.42 -6.59
CA LEU A 19 8.90 -32.59 -5.95
C LEU A 19 8.23 -33.91 -6.40
N ILE A 20 6.90 -33.90 -6.55
CA ILE A 20 6.11 -35.04 -7.05
C ILE A 20 6.49 -35.33 -8.51
N ASP A 21 6.53 -34.30 -9.36
CA ASP A 21 6.88 -34.42 -10.79
C ASP A 21 8.32 -34.93 -10.97
N ALA A 22 9.26 -34.43 -10.16
CA ALA A 22 10.64 -34.94 -10.17
C ALA A 22 10.72 -36.40 -9.76
N ALA A 23 10.00 -36.82 -8.73
CA ALA A 23 9.96 -38.22 -8.31
C ALA A 23 9.31 -39.13 -9.34
N ALA A 24 8.28 -38.67 -10.06
CA ALA A 24 7.66 -39.38 -11.17
C ALA A 24 8.65 -39.67 -12.29
N THR A 25 9.58 -38.77 -12.58
CA THR A 25 10.61 -38.90 -13.62
C THR A 25 11.88 -39.60 -13.14
N GLY A 26 11.95 -40.02 -11.88
CA GLY A 26 13.08 -40.81 -11.33
C GLY A 26 14.04 -40.02 -10.44
N THR A 27 13.76 -38.75 -10.17
CA THR A 27 14.58 -37.91 -9.29
C THR A 27 13.83 -37.63 -7.98
N GLY A 28 14.07 -38.45 -6.97
CA GLY A 28 13.43 -38.28 -5.67
C GLY A 28 14.02 -37.13 -4.86
N GLY A 29 13.34 -36.78 -3.77
CA GLY A 29 13.77 -35.72 -2.88
C GLY A 29 12.92 -35.62 -1.63
N ALA A 30 13.29 -34.67 -0.76
CA ALA A 30 12.55 -34.37 0.44
C ALA A 30 12.38 -32.85 0.63
N LEU A 31 11.31 -32.44 1.31
CA LEU A 31 10.98 -31.07 1.66
C LEU A 31 10.45 -31.03 3.09
N LEU A 32 10.99 -30.14 3.91
CA LEU A 32 10.48 -29.84 5.24
C LEU A 32 9.61 -28.57 5.20
N LEU A 33 8.34 -28.70 5.52
CA LEU A 33 7.44 -27.58 5.78
C LEU A 33 7.51 -27.22 7.26
N HIS A 34 7.90 -25.98 7.57
CA HIS A 34 7.93 -25.55 8.97
C HIS A 34 7.18 -24.24 9.18
N GLY A 35 6.73 -24.01 10.40
CA GLY A 35 6.01 -22.79 10.76
C GLY A 35 5.11 -22.99 11.96
N GLU A 36 4.56 -21.88 12.45
CA GLU A 36 3.71 -21.86 13.64
C GLU A 36 2.51 -22.81 13.54
N LEU A 37 1.93 -23.14 14.69
CA LEU A 37 0.70 -23.90 14.78
C LEU A 37 -0.44 -23.18 14.06
N GLY A 38 -1.21 -23.92 13.26
CA GLY A 38 -2.38 -23.38 12.55
C GLY A 38 -2.08 -22.71 11.21
N LEU A 39 -0.81 -22.67 10.75
CA LEU A 39 -0.47 -22.06 9.44
C LEU A 39 -0.84 -22.91 8.21
N GLY A 40 -1.44 -24.09 8.40
CA GLY A 40 -1.95 -24.92 7.31
C GLY A 40 -0.94 -25.94 6.78
N LYS A 41 0.02 -26.40 7.59
CA LYS A 41 0.98 -27.48 7.23
C LYS A 41 0.25 -28.75 6.82
N THR A 42 -0.65 -29.24 7.67
CA THR A 42 -1.47 -30.44 7.41
C THR A 42 -2.29 -30.31 6.13
N ALA A 43 -2.90 -29.16 5.90
CA ALA A 43 -3.68 -28.91 4.69
C ALA A 43 -2.84 -28.97 3.40
N LEU A 44 -1.58 -28.51 3.46
CA LEU A 44 -0.63 -28.66 2.35
C LEU A 44 -0.20 -30.10 2.13
N LEU A 45 0.00 -30.89 3.21
CA LEU A 45 0.27 -32.31 3.09
C LEU A 45 -0.90 -33.08 2.49
N ASP A 46 -2.13 -32.74 2.86
CA ASP A 46 -3.35 -33.32 2.30
C ASP A 46 -3.52 -32.94 0.80
N ASP A 47 -3.31 -31.69 0.41
CA ASP A 47 -3.32 -31.24 -0.99
C ASP A 47 -2.23 -31.95 -1.80
N GLY A 48 -1.03 -32.12 -1.25
CA GLY A 48 0.06 -32.90 -1.84
C GLY A 48 -0.30 -34.37 -2.03
N SER A 49 -0.98 -34.99 -1.05
CA SER A 49 -1.46 -36.36 -1.17
C SER A 49 -2.48 -36.54 -2.28
N VAL A 50 -3.44 -35.60 -2.43
CA VAL A 50 -4.41 -35.60 -3.52
C VAL A 50 -3.71 -35.40 -4.86
N THR A 51 -2.74 -34.48 -4.94
CA THR A 51 -1.94 -34.22 -6.13
C THR A 51 -1.16 -35.46 -6.56
N ALA A 52 -0.49 -36.15 -5.63
CA ALA A 52 0.27 -37.37 -5.89
C ALA A 52 -0.65 -38.53 -6.33
N ALA A 53 -1.79 -38.72 -5.67
CA ALA A 53 -2.76 -39.75 -6.02
C ALA A 53 -3.38 -39.54 -7.40
N ALA A 54 -3.60 -38.27 -7.80
CA ALA A 54 -4.14 -37.90 -9.12
C ALA A 54 -3.08 -37.85 -10.24
N HIS A 55 -1.80 -38.00 -9.90
CA HIS A 55 -0.73 -37.91 -10.89
C HIS A 55 -0.77 -39.13 -11.85
N PRO A 56 -0.56 -38.94 -13.18
CA PRO A 56 -0.61 -40.04 -14.18
C PRO A 56 0.34 -41.22 -13.90
N ALA A 57 1.44 -40.97 -13.18
CA ALA A 57 2.39 -42.02 -12.76
C ALA A 57 1.84 -42.96 -11.66
N GLY A 58 0.70 -42.65 -11.03
CA GLY A 58 0.02 -43.52 -10.07
C GLY A 58 0.82 -43.68 -8.76
N PHE A 59 1.03 -42.61 -7.97
CA PHE A 59 1.78 -42.68 -6.71
C PHE A 59 1.10 -43.56 -5.64
N THR A 60 1.92 -44.27 -4.87
CA THR A 60 1.50 -44.85 -3.60
C THR A 60 1.76 -43.83 -2.48
N VAL A 61 0.72 -43.45 -1.72
CA VAL A 61 0.81 -42.50 -0.62
C VAL A 61 1.06 -43.23 0.69
N LEU A 62 2.15 -42.91 1.36
CA LEU A 62 2.49 -43.34 2.73
C LEU A 62 2.33 -42.16 3.68
N ALA A 63 1.57 -42.33 4.75
CA ALA A 63 1.25 -41.28 5.68
C ALA A 63 1.50 -41.68 7.13
N ALA A 64 2.18 -40.81 7.87
CA ALA A 64 2.29 -40.93 9.30
C ALA A 64 2.13 -39.55 9.98
N LYS A 65 1.85 -39.58 11.27
CA LYS A 65 1.72 -38.40 12.12
C LYS A 65 2.39 -38.66 13.43
N GLY A 66 3.17 -37.68 13.93
CA GLY A 66 3.71 -37.73 15.29
C GLY A 66 2.57 -37.59 16.31
N LEU A 67 2.61 -38.40 17.35
CA LEU A 67 1.66 -38.35 18.46
C LEU A 67 2.42 -38.15 19.78
N PRO A 68 2.04 -37.16 20.60
CA PRO A 68 2.75 -36.85 21.86
C PRO A 68 2.82 -38.02 22.81
N ASP A 69 1.79 -38.89 22.81
CA ASP A 69 1.72 -40.06 23.70
C ASP A 69 2.62 -41.21 23.22
N GLU A 70 3.13 -41.14 22.01
CA GLU A 70 4.04 -42.13 21.41
C GLU A 70 5.46 -41.55 21.20
N ALA A 71 5.73 -40.33 21.61
CA ALA A 71 7.03 -39.70 21.42
C ALA A 71 8.21 -40.43 22.11
N ASP A 72 7.93 -41.14 23.19
CA ASP A 72 8.89 -41.96 23.92
C ASP A 72 8.94 -43.43 23.45
N LEU A 73 8.10 -43.81 22.47
CA LEU A 73 8.04 -45.15 21.87
C LEU A 73 8.99 -45.25 20.67
N PRO A 74 10.17 -45.87 20.79
CA PRO A 74 11.11 -45.94 19.67
C PRO A 74 10.49 -46.57 18.42
N TYR A 75 10.68 -45.89 17.26
CA TYR A 75 10.24 -46.34 15.95
C TYR A 75 8.71 -46.39 15.73
N ALA A 76 7.89 -45.79 16.59
CA ALA A 76 6.44 -45.75 16.45
C ALA A 76 5.99 -45.08 15.16
N VAL A 77 6.56 -43.92 14.83
CA VAL A 77 6.26 -43.22 13.58
C VAL A 77 6.74 -43.98 12.35
N LEU A 78 7.92 -44.59 12.45
CA LEU A 78 8.49 -45.39 11.37
C LEU A 78 7.63 -46.61 11.07
N HIS A 79 7.16 -47.31 12.12
CA HIS A 79 6.23 -48.47 12.03
C HIS A 79 4.96 -48.06 11.24
N ARG A 80 4.30 -46.98 11.66
CA ARG A 80 3.06 -46.49 11.04
C ARG A 80 3.27 -46.07 9.58
N LEU A 81 4.40 -45.45 9.26
CA LEU A 81 4.71 -45.02 7.90
C LEU A 81 4.95 -46.23 6.96
N LEU A 82 5.61 -47.24 7.45
CA LEU A 82 6.07 -48.40 6.67
C LEU A 82 5.10 -49.59 6.68
N GLU A 83 4.10 -49.61 7.57
CA GLU A 83 3.11 -50.67 7.68
C GLU A 83 2.51 -51.09 6.31
N PRO A 84 2.13 -50.17 5.39
CA PRO A 84 1.63 -50.56 4.07
C PRO A 84 2.65 -51.27 3.18
N LEU A 85 3.92 -51.23 3.54
CA LEU A 85 5.03 -51.89 2.84
C LEU A 85 5.51 -53.16 3.55
N ALA A 86 4.90 -53.61 4.65
CA ALA A 86 5.34 -54.76 5.47
C ALA A 86 5.58 -56.06 4.64
N GLY A 87 4.73 -56.33 3.67
CA GLY A 87 4.88 -57.47 2.76
C GLY A 87 6.08 -57.45 1.80
N ARG A 88 6.80 -56.32 1.73
CA ARG A 88 8.00 -56.11 0.90
C ARG A 88 9.31 -56.12 1.70
N ILE A 89 9.26 -56.33 3.02
CA ILE A 89 10.43 -56.40 3.88
C ILE A 89 11.27 -57.68 3.65
N PRO A 90 10.67 -58.89 3.49
CA PRO A 90 11.44 -60.11 3.34
C PRO A 90 12.42 -60.16 2.16
N PRO A 91 12.18 -59.52 1.00
CA PRO A 91 13.10 -59.50 -0.13
C PRO A 91 14.32 -58.59 0.04
N LEU A 92 14.48 -57.86 1.14
CA LEU A 92 15.65 -57.02 1.37
C LEU A 92 16.92 -57.87 1.55
N PRO A 93 18.10 -57.42 1.00
CA PRO A 93 19.33 -58.22 1.01
C PRO A 93 19.95 -58.33 2.41
N GLY A 94 20.42 -59.53 2.79
CA GLY A 94 21.20 -59.83 3.99
C GLY A 94 20.46 -59.50 5.30
N ARG A 95 21.20 -58.92 6.27
CA ARG A 95 20.69 -58.60 7.62
C ARG A 95 19.68 -57.45 7.65
N GLN A 96 19.40 -56.77 6.53
CA GLN A 96 18.55 -55.57 6.48
C GLN A 96 17.08 -55.89 6.76
N GLY A 97 16.56 -56.96 6.17
CA GLY A 97 15.20 -57.44 6.43
C GLY A 97 14.98 -57.81 7.89
N ASP A 98 15.92 -58.58 8.49
CA ASP A 98 15.81 -58.99 9.87
C ASP A 98 15.86 -57.83 10.88
N VAL A 99 16.73 -56.84 10.63
CA VAL A 99 16.85 -55.64 11.49
C VAL A 99 15.58 -54.79 11.39
N LEU A 100 15.04 -54.63 10.20
CA LEU A 100 13.83 -53.86 10.00
C LEU A 100 12.60 -54.56 10.61
N THR A 101 12.46 -55.88 10.42
CA THR A 101 11.36 -56.63 11.00
C THR A 101 11.41 -56.60 12.55
N ARG A 102 12.57 -56.72 13.13
CA ARG A 102 12.73 -56.64 14.60
C ARG A 102 12.46 -55.21 15.12
N ALA A 103 12.95 -54.18 14.44
CA ALA A 103 12.70 -52.79 14.84
C ALA A 103 11.21 -52.41 14.78
N LEU A 104 10.44 -52.99 13.85
CA LEU A 104 9.01 -52.78 13.68
C LEU A 104 8.14 -53.79 14.45
N GLY A 105 8.70 -54.96 14.85
CA GLY A 105 7.96 -56.04 15.50
C GLY A 105 7.78 -55.92 17.01
N GLY A 106 8.43 -54.99 17.68
CA GLY A 106 8.24 -54.71 19.12
C GLY A 106 8.74 -55.78 20.10
N GLU A 107 9.39 -56.87 19.64
CA GLU A 107 9.99 -57.88 20.53
C GLU A 107 11.32 -57.36 21.07
N GLY A 108 11.49 -57.37 22.40
CA GLY A 108 12.59 -56.83 23.18
C GLY A 108 13.98 -57.08 22.60
N CYS A 109 14.43 -56.12 21.78
CA CYS A 109 15.68 -56.22 21.05
C CYS A 109 16.76 -55.31 21.67
N PRO A 110 18.01 -55.76 21.74
CA PRO A 110 19.12 -54.84 21.94
C PRO A 110 19.11 -53.83 20.79
N GLU A 111 19.51 -52.58 21.06
CA GLU A 111 19.47 -51.45 20.10
C GLU A 111 19.87 -51.91 18.69
N PRO A 112 18.99 -51.77 17.66
CA PRO A 112 19.32 -52.20 16.33
C PRO A 112 20.50 -51.41 15.82
N ASP A 113 21.40 -52.04 15.03
CA ASP A 113 22.46 -51.33 14.33
C ASP A 113 21.83 -50.22 13.50
N ARG A 114 21.96 -48.98 14.01
CA ARG A 114 21.27 -47.75 13.47
C ARG A 114 21.58 -47.55 11.99
N LEU A 115 22.81 -47.82 11.57
CA LEU A 115 23.19 -47.64 10.17
C LEU A 115 22.56 -48.71 9.28
N VAL A 116 22.49 -49.95 9.75
CA VAL A 116 21.84 -51.05 9.01
C VAL A 116 20.33 -50.75 8.87
N LEU A 117 19.68 -50.28 9.93
CA LEU A 117 18.27 -49.90 9.89
C LEU A 117 18.02 -48.71 8.92
N CYS A 118 18.84 -47.69 8.96
CA CYS A 118 18.73 -46.56 8.04
C CYS A 118 18.86 -47.01 6.57
N ARG A 119 19.78 -47.89 6.28
CA ARG A 119 19.98 -48.48 4.92
C ARG A 119 18.85 -49.42 4.54
N ALA A 120 18.28 -50.17 5.46
CA ALA A 120 17.14 -51.03 5.25
C ALA A 120 15.90 -50.22 4.87
N VAL A 121 15.62 -49.14 5.58
CA VAL A 121 14.50 -48.22 5.27
C VAL A 121 14.69 -47.56 3.92
N LEU A 122 15.85 -47.01 3.60
CA LEU A 122 16.17 -46.45 2.32
C LEU A 122 16.02 -47.47 1.18
N GLY A 123 16.52 -48.67 1.36
CA GLY A 123 16.38 -49.80 0.44
C GLY A 123 14.94 -50.21 0.20
N LEU A 124 14.12 -50.29 1.27
CA LEU A 124 12.70 -50.61 1.19
C LEU A 124 11.94 -49.56 0.39
N LEU A 125 12.15 -48.27 0.71
CA LEU A 125 11.53 -47.15 -0.02
C LEU A 125 11.94 -47.15 -1.51
N GLY A 126 13.23 -47.37 -1.77
CA GLY A 126 13.76 -47.44 -3.13
C GLY A 126 13.16 -48.62 -3.91
N THR A 127 13.12 -49.80 -3.36
CA THR A 127 12.54 -51.01 -4.00
C THR A 127 11.02 -50.85 -4.21
N ALA A 128 10.34 -50.35 -3.20
CA ALA A 128 8.89 -50.08 -3.32
C ALA A 128 8.57 -49.03 -4.40
N GLY A 129 9.46 -48.04 -4.59
CA GLY A 129 9.32 -46.99 -5.60
C GLY A 129 9.58 -47.43 -7.05
N THR A 130 10.18 -48.63 -7.29
CA THR A 130 10.46 -49.13 -8.66
C THR A 130 9.20 -49.39 -9.46
N GLY A 131 8.15 -49.90 -8.84
CA GLY A 131 6.90 -50.21 -9.50
C GLY A 131 6.01 -48.97 -9.66
N ARG A 132 5.70 -48.31 -8.57
CA ARG A 132 4.95 -47.03 -8.50
C ARG A 132 5.73 -46.04 -7.64
N PRO A 133 5.83 -44.78 -8.05
CA PRO A 133 6.51 -43.78 -7.23
C PRO A 133 5.79 -43.61 -5.87
N LEU A 134 6.55 -43.24 -4.86
CA LEU A 134 6.05 -43.06 -3.49
C LEU A 134 5.91 -41.57 -3.18
N PHE A 135 4.82 -41.22 -2.51
CA PHE A 135 4.66 -39.96 -1.80
C PHE A 135 4.59 -40.24 -0.31
N CYS A 136 5.66 -39.91 0.42
CA CYS A 136 5.77 -40.11 1.86
C CYS A 136 5.46 -38.77 2.56
N ARG A 137 4.47 -38.76 3.46
CA ARG A 137 4.18 -37.58 4.28
C ARG A 137 4.29 -37.91 5.77
N LEU A 138 4.94 -37.02 6.50
CA LEU A 138 4.98 -37.04 7.97
C LEU A 138 4.51 -35.71 8.51
N ASP A 139 3.44 -35.70 9.26
CA ASP A 139 2.92 -34.54 9.96
C ASP A 139 3.38 -34.51 11.43
N ASP A 140 3.40 -33.31 12.03
CA ASP A 140 3.75 -33.09 13.44
C ASP A 140 5.09 -33.74 13.86
N THR A 141 6.18 -33.46 13.11
CA THR A 141 7.51 -34.01 13.38
C THR A 141 8.00 -33.72 14.81
N HIS A 142 7.53 -32.61 15.42
CA HIS A 142 7.86 -32.23 16.78
C HIS A 142 7.30 -33.17 17.86
N ALA A 143 6.33 -34.01 17.52
CA ALA A 143 5.72 -35.01 18.38
C ALA A 143 6.08 -36.46 17.93
N ALA A 144 7.03 -36.59 17.00
CA ALA A 144 7.52 -37.89 16.57
C ALA A 144 8.68 -38.37 17.44
N ASP A 145 8.80 -39.68 17.60
CA ASP A 145 9.90 -40.28 18.33
C ASP A 145 11.25 -39.98 17.64
N PRO A 146 12.31 -39.61 18.42
CA PRO A 146 13.61 -39.25 17.86
C PRO A 146 14.25 -40.33 16.99
N PRO A 147 14.21 -41.65 17.37
CA PRO A 147 14.75 -42.70 16.55
C PRO A 147 14.13 -42.80 15.14
N SER A 148 12.81 -42.59 14.99
CA SER A 148 12.15 -42.52 13.70
C SER A 148 12.63 -41.34 12.88
N LEU A 149 12.70 -40.14 13.48
CA LEU A 149 13.16 -38.94 12.80
C LEU A 149 14.58 -39.07 12.26
N ASP A 150 15.48 -39.66 13.04
CA ASP A 150 16.86 -39.93 12.63
C ASP A 150 16.95 -40.83 11.38
N VAL A 151 16.16 -41.87 11.34
CA VAL A 151 16.11 -42.81 10.21
C VAL A 151 15.51 -42.12 8.98
N LEU A 152 14.42 -41.41 9.16
CA LEU A 152 13.76 -40.66 8.07
C LEU A 152 14.63 -39.52 7.54
N ALA A 153 15.35 -38.79 8.40
CA ALA A 153 16.31 -37.79 8.02
C ALA A 153 17.47 -38.36 7.19
N PHE A 154 17.98 -39.54 7.61
CA PHE A 154 19.02 -40.27 6.83
C PHE A 154 18.50 -40.62 5.43
N ALA A 155 17.28 -41.13 5.34
CA ALA A 155 16.65 -41.51 4.06
C ALA A 155 16.42 -40.26 3.23
N ALA A 156 15.81 -39.20 3.76
CA ALA A 156 15.48 -37.96 3.09
C ALA A 156 16.65 -37.33 2.31
N ARG A 157 17.86 -37.34 2.91
CA ARG A 157 19.09 -36.83 2.28
C ARG A 157 19.60 -37.70 1.12
N ARG A 158 19.05 -38.91 0.93
CA ARG A 158 19.56 -39.91 -0.06
C ARG A 158 18.50 -40.34 -1.07
N LEU A 159 17.35 -39.70 -1.12
CA LEU A 159 16.24 -40.06 -2.00
C LEU A 159 16.49 -39.80 -3.49
N ARG A 160 17.51 -38.96 -3.85
CA ARG A 160 17.73 -38.52 -5.23
C ARG A 160 17.69 -39.62 -6.30
N PRO A 161 18.27 -40.84 -6.10
CA PRO A 161 18.24 -41.86 -7.13
C PRO A 161 16.95 -42.70 -7.12
N TYR A 162 15.97 -42.36 -6.30
CA TYR A 162 14.75 -43.14 -6.11
C TYR A 162 13.52 -42.38 -6.51
N ARG A 163 12.45 -43.07 -6.89
CA ARG A 163 11.14 -42.46 -7.23
C ARG A 163 10.31 -42.20 -5.97
N VAL A 164 10.85 -41.37 -5.07
CA VAL A 164 10.25 -41.07 -3.77
C VAL A 164 10.23 -39.57 -3.53
N ALA A 165 9.05 -39.01 -3.33
CA ALA A 165 8.82 -37.66 -2.85
C ALA A 165 8.48 -37.74 -1.36
N MET A 166 9.25 -37.08 -0.48
CA MET A 166 9.01 -37.05 0.96
C MET A 166 8.74 -35.64 1.43
N VAL A 167 7.60 -35.41 2.10
CA VAL A 167 7.26 -34.10 2.69
C VAL A 167 7.07 -34.30 4.19
N LEU A 168 7.85 -33.57 4.95
CA LEU A 168 7.84 -33.54 6.42
C LEU A 168 7.23 -32.23 6.88
N ALA A 169 6.46 -32.19 7.95
CA ALA A 169 5.88 -30.99 8.49
C ALA A 169 6.11 -30.88 10.01
N GLY A 170 6.60 -29.72 10.47
CA GLY A 170 6.91 -29.48 11.88
C GLY A 170 6.92 -28.02 12.27
N ASP A 171 7.22 -27.74 13.54
CA ASP A 171 7.19 -26.37 14.05
C ASP A 171 8.51 -25.61 13.78
N ALA A 172 9.64 -26.30 13.68
CA ALA A 172 10.96 -25.70 13.48
C ALA A 172 11.72 -26.29 12.30
N ALA A 173 12.58 -25.48 11.67
CA ALA A 173 13.44 -25.91 10.57
C ALA A 173 14.54 -26.88 11.00
N GLU A 174 14.94 -26.84 12.28
CA GLU A 174 16.05 -27.64 12.85
C GLU A 174 15.66 -29.08 13.14
N ALA A 175 14.36 -29.41 13.08
CA ALA A 175 13.87 -30.75 13.38
C ALA A 175 14.46 -31.84 12.48
N VAL A 176 14.85 -31.49 11.25
CA VAL A 176 15.49 -32.42 10.29
C VAL A 176 16.61 -31.66 9.54
N CYS A 177 17.82 -31.75 10.04
CA CYS A 177 18.99 -31.10 9.46
C CYS A 177 19.27 -31.56 8.02
N ASP A 178 19.74 -30.63 7.17
CA ASP A 178 20.16 -30.88 5.77
C ASP A 178 19.05 -31.32 4.81
N VAL A 179 17.78 -31.12 5.14
CA VAL A 179 16.66 -31.27 4.22
C VAL A 179 16.21 -29.87 3.76
N PRO A 180 15.97 -29.63 2.46
CA PRO A 180 15.41 -28.35 2.01
C PRO A 180 14.17 -27.98 2.82
N ALA A 181 14.19 -26.78 3.42
CA ALA A 181 13.15 -26.32 4.31
C ALA A 181 12.39 -25.13 3.71
N LEU A 182 11.08 -25.14 3.82
CA LEU A 182 10.19 -24.06 3.42
C LEU A 182 9.38 -23.57 4.60
N GLY A 183 9.63 -22.31 5.01
CA GLY A 183 8.89 -21.67 6.09
C GLY A 183 7.53 -21.14 5.64
N LEU A 184 6.48 -21.49 6.37
CA LEU A 184 5.16 -20.93 6.16
C LEU A 184 5.00 -19.66 7.00
N THR A 185 4.62 -18.58 6.33
CA THR A 185 4.32 -17.29 6.99
C THR A 185 2.80 -17.14 7.18
N PRO A 186 2.35 -16.30 8.12
CA PRO A 186 0.95 -15.89 8.20
C PRO A 186 0.44 -15.36 6.87
N LEU A 187 -0.85 -15.51 6.60
CA LEU A 187 -1.51 -14.92 5.44
C LEU A 187 -1.45 -13.39 5.51
N ASP A 188 -1.34 -12.73 4.37
CA ASP A 188 -1.55 -11.30 4.28
C ASP A 188 -3.03 -10.94 4.46
N GLU A 189 -3.35 -9.65 4.46
CA GLU A 189 -4.72 -9.18 4.65
C GLU A 189 -5.65 -9.64 3.52
N THR A 190 -5.18 -9.59 2.28
CA THR A 190 -5.96 -9.99 1.10
C THR A 190 -6.31 -11.47 1.13
N ASP A 191 -5.33 -12.32 1.43
CA ASP A 191 -5.53 -13.77 1.55
C ASP A 191 -6.36 -14.13 2.79
N SER A 192 -6.23 -13.37 3.89
CA SER A 192 -7.05 -13.55 5.10
C SER A 192 -8.51 -13.24 4.85
N LEU A 193 -8.79 -12.10 4.19
CA LEU A 193 -10.15 -11.73 3.79
C LEU A 193 -10.72 -12.70 2.75
N GLY A 194 -9.89 -13.15 1.81
CA GLY A 194 -10.25 -14.17 0.83
C GLY A 194 -10.64 -15.50 1.49
N LEU A 195 -9.89 -15.94 2.51
CA LEU A 195 -10.21 -17.15 3.28
C LEU A 195 -11.52 -17.00 4.05
N LEU A 196 -11.75 -15.83 4.68
CA LEU A 196 -13.02 -15.55 5.35
C LEU A 196 -14.21 -15.59 4.39
N GLY A 197 -14.05 -15.07 3.16
CA GLY A 197 -15.06 -15.18 2.10
C GLY A 197 -15.35 -16.64 1.68
N ASP A 198 -14.32 -17.49 1.66
CA ASP A 198 -14.50 -18.93 1.37
C ASP A 198 -15.19 -19.67 2.55
N LEU A 199 -14.91 -19.25 3.80
CA LEU A 199 -15.50 -19.85 5.01
C LEU A 199 -16.95 -19.41 5.28
N VAL A 200 -17.30 -18.19 4.87
CA VAL A 200 -18.65 -17.60 5.05
C VAL A 200 -19.17 -17.16 3.68
N PRO A 201 -19.74 -18.07 2.88
CA PRO A 201 -20.18 -17.79 1.50
C PRO A 201 -21.24 -16.69 1.39
N ASP A 202 -22.07 -16.50 2.44
CA ASP A 202 -23.08 -15.44 2.50
C ASP A 202 -22.45 -14.03 2.69
N GLY A 203 -21.14 -13.99 2.88
CA GLY A 203 -20.38 -12.77 3.13
C GLY A 203 -20.41 -12.33 4.60
N LEU A 204 -19.47 -11.44 4.93
CA LEU A 204 -19.40 -10.77 6.22
C LEU A 204 -19.38 -9.26 5.98
N PRO A 205 -19.97 -8.45 6.88
CA PRO A 205 -19.74 -7.01 6.86
C PRO A 205 -18.23 -6.72 6.87
N ALA A 206 -17.81 -5.71 6.11
CA ALA A 206 -16.39 -5.38 5.95
C ALA A 206 -15.70 -5.17 7.30
N ASP A 207 -16.38 -4.53 8.26
CA ASP A 207 -15.89 -4.27 9.61
C ASP A 207 -15.69 -5.56 10.42
N THR A 208 -16.61 -6.50 10.31
CA THR A 208 -16.51 -7.81 10.95
C THR A 208 -15.35 -8.60 10.36
N ALA A 209 -15.26 -8.68 9.03
CA ALA A 209 -14.18 -9.37 8.34
C ALA A 209 -12.80 -8.80 8.70
N ALA A 210 -12.66 -7.47 8.72
CA ALA A 210 -11.42 -6.80 9.13
C ALA A 210 -11.06 -7.06 10.60
N ALA A 211 -12.04 -7.06 11.51
CA ALA A 211 -11.82 -7.36 12.92
C ALA A 211 -11.36 -8.81 13.14
N LEU A 212 -11.93 -9.77 12.41
CA LEU A 212 -11.52 -11.17 12.47
C LEU A 212 -10.10 -11.36 11.90
N ALA A 213 -9.79 -10.76 10.76
CA ALA A 213 -8.46 -10.81 10.16
C ALA A 213 -7.40 -10.22 11.09
N TRP A 214 -7.72 -9.09 11.73
CA TRP A 214 -6.84 -8.48 12.73
C TRP A 214 -6.62 -9.38 13.95
N LEU A 215 -7.68 -9.98 14.49
CA LEU A 215 -7.60 -10.85 15.67
C LEU A 215 -6.82 -12.15 15.36
N ALA A 216 -7.05 -12.73 14.19
CA ALA A 216 -6.35 -13.95 13.73
C ALA A 216 -4.89 -13.71 13.34
N ARG A 217 -4.47 -12.46 13.09
CA ARG A 217 -3.11 -12.08 12.68
C ARG A 217 -2.57 -12.91 11.49
N GLY A 218 -3.44 -13.22 10.55
CA GLY A 218 -3.10 -14.00 9.36
C GLY A 218 -2.94 -15.51 9.59
N ASN A 219 -3.33 -16.03 10.76
CA ASN A 219 -3.32 -17.46 11.03
C ASN A 219 -4.58 -18.13 10.48
N PRO A 220 -4.49 -19.05 9.48
CA PRO A 220 -5.65 -19.66 8.84
C PRO A 220 -6.56 -20.43 9.81
N GLN A 221 -5.98 -21.14 10.80
CA GLN A 221 -6.77 -21.87 11.78
C GLN A 221 -7.52 -20.92 12.72
N ALA A 222 -6.89 -19.79 13.12
CA ALA A 222 -7.57 -18.79 13.91
C ALA A 222 -8.75 -18.17 13.14
N LEU A 223 -8.60 -17.89 11.84
CA LEU A 223 -9.69 -17.42 10.99
C LEU A 223 -10.82 -18.43 10.92
N THR A 224 -10.49 -19.72 10.78
CA THR A 224 -11.47 -20.82 10.77
C THR A 224 -12.18 -20.95 12.12
N ASP A 225 -11.44 -20.95 13.23
CA ASP A 225 -11.99 -21.04 14.58
C ASP A 225 -12.94 -19.86 14.85
N LEU A 226 -12.56 -18.63 14.46
CA LEU A 226 -13.39 -17.42 14.61
C LEU A 226 -14.64 -17.48 13.73
N ALA A 227 -14.49 -17.79 12.43
CA ALA A 227 -15.60 -17.81 11.48
C ALA A 227 -16.69 -18.83 11.87
N THR A 228 -16.26 -20.00 12.41
CA THR A 228 -17.19 -21.07 12.82
C THR A 228 -17.95 -20.77 14.10
N THR A 229 -17.45 -19.85 14.95
CA THR A 229 -18.05 -19.51 16.24
C THR A 229 -18.86 -18.23 16.22
N LEU A 230 -18.96 -17.53 15.08
CA LEU A 230 -19.79 -16.32 14.96
C LEU A 230 -21.27 -16.63 15.18
N THR A 231 -21.91 -15.81 16.00
CA THR A 231 -23.38 -15.80 16.10
C THR A 231 -24.00 -15.29 14.80
N PRO A 232 -25.28 -15.63 14.50
CA PRO A 232 -25.98 -15.05 13.36
C PRO A 232 -25.95 -13.50 13.39
N ALA A 233 -26.19 -12.90 14.54
CA ALA A 233 -26.16 -11.43 14.69
C ALA A 233 -24.79 -10.82 14.39
N GLN A 234 -23.70 -11.49 14.80
CA GLN A 234 -22.33 -11.08 14.44
C GLN A 234 -22.04 -11.23 12.94
N ARG A 235 -22.61 -12.26 12.30
CA ARG A 235 -22.44 -12.46 10.85
C ARG A 235 -23.11 -11.37 10.02
N TYR A 236 -24.27 -10.88 10.47
CA TYR A 236 -25.00 -9.80 9.79
C TYR A 236 -24.58 -8.40 10.26
N GLY A 237 -23.75 -8.27 11.31
CA GLY A 237 -23.28 -6.98 11.83
C GLY A 237 -24.21 -6.33 12.84
N ASP A 238 -25.24 -7.04 13.31
CA ASP A 238 -26.18 -6.59 14.34
C ASP A 238 -25.55 -6.61 15.73
N GLU A 239 -24.50 -7.41 15.93
CA GLU A 239 -23.68 -7.46 17.14
C GLU A 239 -22.21 -7.17 16.83
N PRO A 240 -21.46 -6.61 17.77
CA PRO A 240 -20.02 -6.38 17.59
C PRO A 240 -19.26 -7.69 17.36
N PRO A 241 -18.18 -7.67 16.54
CA PRO A 241 -17.38 -8.85 16.30
C PRO A 241 -16.70 -9.35 17.59
N PRO A 242 -16.29 -10.64 17.62
CA PRO A 242 -15.54 -11.19 18.76
C PRO A 242 -14.26 -10.39 19.04
N THR A 243 -13.97 -10.19 20.31
CA THR A 243 -12.75 -9.49 20.78
C THR A 243 -11.65 -10.45 21.21
N ALA A 244 -11.92 -11.76 21.22
CA ALA A 244 -11.04 -12.81 21.69
C ALA A 244 -11.13 -14.05 20.78
N LEU A 245 -10.07 -14.85 20.74
CA LEU A 245 -10.12 -16.16 20.11
C LEU A 245 -11.03 -17.11 20.90
N PRO A 246 -11.81 -17.96 20.21
CA PRO A 246 -12.70 -18.89 20.90
C PRO A 246 -11.87 -19.87 21.73
N PRO A 247 -12.16 -20.01 23.03
CA PRO A 247 -11.39 -20.86 23.92
C PRO A 247 -11.47 -22.35 23.56
N ASP A 248 -12.57 -22.74 22.94
CA ASP A 248 -12.83 -24.11 22.53
C ASP A 248 -12.49 -24.37 21.05
N GLY A 249 -11.89 -23.39 20.34
CA GLY A 249 -11.28 -23.56 19.04
C GLY A 249 -10.07 -24.51 19.08
N VAL A 250 -9.65 -24.99 17.92
CA VAL A 250 -8.50 -25.92 17.80
C VAL A 250 -7.24 -25.31 18.39
N LEU A 251 -6.97 -24.04 18.04
CA LEU A 251 -5.82 -23.32 18.59
C LEU A 251 -5.96 -23.04 20.09
N GLY A 252 -7.15 -22.62 20.53
CA GLY A 252 -7.44 -22.34 21.94
C GLY A 252 -7.17 -23.55 22.82
N ARG A 253 -7.60 -24.74 22.42
CA ARG A 253 -7.33 -26.01 23.14
C ARG A 253 -5.84 -26.35 23.15
N SER A 254 -5.20 -26.35 22.00
CA SER A 254 -3.79 -26.76 21.89
C SER A 254 -2.85 -25.89 22.74
N TYR A 255 -3.04 -24.58 22.70
CA TYR A 255 -2.22 -23.67 23.53
C TYR A 255 -2.58 -23.77 25.02
N ARG A 256 -3.85 -23.99 25.34
CA ARG A 256 -4.28 -24.23 26.71
C ARG A 256 -3.58 -25.44 27.33
N ASP A 257 -3.49 -26.53 26.59
CA ASP A 257 -2.84 -27.75 27.06
C ASP A 257 -1.33 -27.56 27.23
N ARG A 258 -0.68 -26.86 26.30
CA ARG A 258 0.74 -26.48 26.43
C ARG A 258 0.98 -25.59 27.66
N LEU A 259 0.15 -24.59 27.91
CA LEU A 259 0.28 -23.68 29.05
C LEU A 259 -0.02 -24.38 30.39
N ARG A 260 -0.98 -25.34 30.44
CA ARG A 260 -1.33 -26.09 31.67
C ARG A 260 -0.22 -26.98 32.13
N ARG A 261 0.64 -27.48 31.26
CA ARG A 261 1.81 -28.31 31.61
C ARG A 261 2.93 -27.52 32.29
N LEU A 262 2.90 -26.18 32.20
CA LEU A 262 3.91 -25.32 32.82
C LEU A 262 3.65 -25.16 34.34
N PRO A 263 4.71 -24.96 35.15
CA PRO A 263 4.59 -24.61 36.57
C PRO A 263 3.77 -23.34 36.79
N ALA A 264 3.17 -23.23 37.98
CA ALA A 264 2.32 -22.07 38.30
C ALA A 264 3.06 -20.73 38.26
N GLU A 265 4.32 -20.73 38.68
CA GLU A 265 5.22 -19.57 38.68
C GLU A 265 5.55 -19.15 37.24
N THR A 266 5.84 -20.11 36.34
CA THR A 266 6.07 -19.87 34.94
C THR A 266 4.84 -19.22 34.31
N ARG A 267 3.66 -19.78 34.54
CA ARG A 267 2.40 -19.21 34.04
C ARG A 267 2.12 -17.80 34.53
N TRP A 268 2.52 -17.49 35.78
CA TRP A 268 2.39 -16.16 36.35
C TRP A 268 3.30 -15.16 35.64
N LEU A 269 4.57 -15.49 35.43
CA LEU A 269 5.48 -14.60 34.69
C LEU A 269 5.08 -14.43 33.23
N LEU A 270 4.56 -15.47 32.57
CA LEU A 270 3.99 -15.36 31.24
C LEU A 270 2.78 -14.43 31.20
N LEU A 271 1.93 -14.47 32.23
CA LEU A 271 0.79 -13.55 32.35
C LEU A 271 1.24 -12.10 32.49
N LEU A 272 2.27 -11.82 33.30
CA LEU A 272 2.83 -10.48 33.46
C LEU A 272 3.38 -9.95 32.11
N ALA A 273 4.18 -10.78 31.43
CA ALA A 273 4.73 -10.45 30.12
C ALA A 273 3.63 -10.31 29.03
N ALA A 274 2.56 -11.09 29.14
CA ALA A 274 1.42 -10.98 28.23
C ALA A 274 0.54 -9.76 28.48
N ALA A 275 0.43 -9.32 29.74
CA ALA A 275 -0.40 -8.19 30.15
C ALA A 275 0.19 -6.83 29.73
N ASP A 276 1.49 -6.75 29.43
CA ASP A 276 2.16 -5.51 29.07
C ASP A 276 3.21 -5.73 27.96
N GLU A 277 2.97 -5.19 26.78
CA GLU A 277 3.90 -5.30 25.64
C GLU A 277 5.18 -4.50 25.80
N ALA A 278 5.10 -3.43 26.57
CA ALA A 278 6.24 -2.56 26.82
C ALA A 278 7.05 -3.00 28.06
N LEU A 279 6.81 -4.21 28.58
CA LEU A 279 7.50 -4.73 29.76
C LEU A 279 8.90 -5.23 29.36
N ASP A 280 9.90 -4.39 29.60
CA ASP A 280 11.29 -4.73 29.41
C ASP A 280 11.80 -5.72 30.46
N GLN A 281 13.03 -6.22 30.27
CA GLN A 281 13.65 -7.16 31.19
C GLN A 281 13.73 -6.62 32.60
N PHE A 282 14.09 -5.35 32.81
CA PHE A 282 14.19 -4.75 34.13
C PHE A 282 12.83 -4.58 34.80
N GLY A 283 11.80 -4.21 34.06
CA GLY A 283 10.41 -4.16 34.53
C GLY A 283 9.91 -5.53 34.97
N LEU A 284 10.24 -6.57 34.19
CA LEU A 284 9.86 -7.94 34.53
C LEU A 284 10.61 -8.46 35.79
N VAL A 285 11.90 -8.12 35.95
CA VAL A 285 12.65 -8.44 37.17
C VAL A 285 11.94 -7.83 38.37
N ARG A 286 11.66 -6.51 38.36
CA ARG A 286 10.96 -5.83 39.46
C ARG A 286 9.59 -6.44 39.75
N ALA A 287 8.83 -6.79 38.71
CA ALA A 287 7.53 -7.44 38.88
C ALA A 287 7.63 -8.87 39.43
N ALA A 288 8.64 -9.63 39.01
CA ALA A 288 8.91 -10.95 39.53
C ALA A 288 9.30 -10.89 41.04
N GLU A 289 10.24 -10.03 41.41
CA GLU A 289 10.66 -9.81 42.81
C GLU A 289 9.48 -9.36 43.68
N ALA A 290 8.69 -8.40 43.20
CA ALA A 290 7.51 -7.90 43.92
C ALA A 290 6.40 -8.98 44.09
N SER A 291 6.41 -10.03 43.29
CA SER A 291 5.51 -11.20 43.43
C SER A 291 6.16 -12.39 44.17
N GLY A 292 7.40 -12.26 44.64
CA GLY A 292 8.14 -13.35 45.28
C GLY A 292 8.61 -14.46 44.35
N THR A 293 8.68 -14.17 43.00
CA THR A 293 9.07 -15.14 41.96
C THR A 293 10.43 -14.76 41.38
N ARG A 294 11.16 -15.71 40.81
CA ARG A 294 12.46 -15.45 40.15
C ARG A 294 12.30 -15.63 38.64
N LEU A 295 13.06 -14.86 37.84
CA LEU A 295 13.06 -15.02 36.40
C LEU A 295 13.44 -16.41 35.90
N THR A 296 14.23 -17.17 36.69
CA THR A 296 14.57 -18.58 36.39
C THR A 296 13.35 -19.47 36.23
N ALA A 297 12.20 -19.08 36.79
CA ALA A 297 10.93 -19.78 36.58
C ALA A 297 10.40 -19.68 35.13
N LEU A 298 11.00 -18.87 34.22
CA LEU A 298 10.68 -18.86 32.80
C LEU A 298 11.33 -20.00 32.00
N ALA A 299 12.38 -20.64 32.56
CA ALA A 299 13.12 -21.71 31.88
C ALA A 299 12.23 -22.84 31.30
N PRO A 300 11.19 -23.35 32.01
CA PRO A 300 10.29 -24.35 31.41
C PRO A 300 9.56 -23.88 30.15
N ALA A 301 9.19 -22.60 30.07
CA ALA A 301 8.51 -22.05 28.89
C ALA A 301 9.50 -21.82 27.74
N GLU A 302 10.74 -21.44 28.05
CA GLU A 302 11.82 -21.25 27.08
C GLU A 302 12.24 -22.60 26.48
N LEU A 303 12.47 -23.64 27.33
CA LEU A 303 12.77 -24.98 26.87
C LEU A 303 11.65 -25.60 26.03
N ALA A 304 10.38 -25.24 26.32
CA ALA A 304 9.24 -25.66 25.54
C ALA A 304 9.07 -24.83 24.22
N GLY A 305 9.97 -23.89 23.92
CA GLY A 305 9.92 -23.05 22.73
C GLY A 305 8.73 -22.06 22.67
N LEU A 306 8.08 -21.80 23.81
CA LEU A 306 6.91 -20.92 23.89
C LEU A 306 7.31 -19.45 23.99
N ILE A 307 8.49 -19.16 24.51
CA ILE A 307 9.05 -17.82 24.63
C ILE A 307 10.52 -17.80 24.24
N ARG A 308 11.02 -16.59 23.96
CA ARG A 308 12.44 -16.27 23.91
C ARG A 308 12.72 -15.16 24.90
N VAL A 309 13.79 -15.25 25.64
CA VAL A 309 14.23 -14.22 26.58
C VAL A 309 15.47 -13.56 26.00
N ASP A 310 15.40 -12.24 25.75
CA ASP A 310 16.52 -11.44 25.25
C ASP A 310 16.70 -10.17 26.07
N ALA A 311 17.64 -9.30 25.68
CA ALA A 311 17.91 -8.04 26.36
C ALA A 311 16.71 -7.07 26.37
N HIS A 312 15.71 -7.30 25.51
CA HIS A 312 14.52 -6.45 25.37
C HIS A 312 13.35 -6.96 26.21
N GLY A 313 13.43 -8.20 26.73
CA GLY A 313 12.41 -8.80 27.58
C GLY A 313 11.99 -10.20 27.13
N VAL A 314 10.71 -10.53 27.37
CA VAL A 314 10.12 -11.83 26.98
C VAL A 314 9.41 -11.68 25.64
N GLY A 315 10.01 -12.23 24.61
CA GLY A 315 9.41 -12.34 23.28
C GLY A 315 8.54 -13.59 23.16
N PHE A 316 7.35 -13.44 22.61
CA PHE A 316 6.49 -14.57 22.21
C PHE A 316 6.71 -14.84 20.72
N PRO A 317 7.44 -15.92 20.33
CA PRO A 317 7.69 -16.24 18.94
C PRO A 317 6.40 -16.39 18.15
N GLN A 318 5.38 -16.94 18.82
CA GLN A 318 4.05 -17.12 18.27
C GLN A 318 3.13 -16.00 18.78
N ARG A 319 2.75 -15.08 17.88
CA ARG A 319 1.97 -13.87 18.21
C ARG A 319 0.65 -14.16 18.94
N LEU A 320 -0.01 -15.28 18.60
CA LEU A 320 -1.27 -15.68 19.22
C LEU A 320 -1.09 -16.24 20.63
N LEU A 321 0.07 -16.82 20.94
CA LEU A 321 0.35 -17.38 22.27
C LEU A 321 0.26 -16.33 23.38
N ARG A 322 0.74 -15.11 23.11
CA ARG A 322 0.62 -14.00 24.05
C ARG A 322 -0.83 -13.69 24.40
N THR A 323 -1.67 -13.53 23.36
CA THR A 323 -3.10 -13.26 23.53
C THR A 323 -3.77 -14.36 24.34
N LEU A 324 -3.46 -15.61 24.04
CA LEU A 324 -4.04 -16.76 24.73
C LEU A 324 -3.51 -16.91 26.16
N ALA A 325 -2.23 -16.66 26.41
CA ALA A 325 -1.66 -16.68 27.75
C ALA A 325 -2.38 -15.68 28.69
N TYR A 326 -2.73 -14.51 28.16
CA TYR A 326 -3.53 -13.51 28.90
C TYR A 326 -5.00 -13.95 29.08
N GLN A 327 -5.65 -14.37 28.00
CA GLN A 327 -7.09 -14.67 27.99
C GLN A 327 -7.46 -15.89 28.85
N GLN A 328 -6.59 -16.90 28.92
CA GLN A 328 -6.82 -18.13 29.69
C GLN A 328 -6.61 -17.95 31.18
N ALA A 329 -5.96 -16.88 31.62
CA ALA A 329 -5.81 -16.60 33.02
C ALA A 329 -7.16 -16.17 33.65
N PRO A 330 -7.52 -16.68 34.85
CA PRO A 330 -8.72 -16.23 35.57
C PRO A 330 -8.73 -14.73 35.81
N LEU A 331 -9.92 -14.11 35.81
CA LEU A 331 -10.09 -12.67 35.99
C LEU A 331 -9.33 -12.13 37.20
N ALA A 332 -9.41 -12.81 38.33
CA ALA A 332 -8.69 -12.41 39.55
C ALA A 332 -7.15 -12.38 39.36
N ARG A 333 -6.61 -13.34 38.59
CA ARG A 333 -5.17 -13.37 38.28
C ARG A 333 -4.78 -12.24 37.33
N ARG A 334 -5.59 -11.95 36.30
CA ARG A 334 -5.36 -10.83 35.38
C ARG A 334 -5.37 -9.49 36.11
N ARG A 335 -6.34 -9.30 37.02
CA ARG A 335 -6.41 -8.10 37.87
C ARG A 335 -5.19 -7.96 38.80
N ALA A 336 -4.80 -9.04 39.45
CA ALA A 336 -3.61 -9.05 40.29
C ALA A 336 -2.34 -8.71 39.49
N ALA A 337 -2.21 -9.21 38.25
CA ALA A 337 -1.10 -8.89 37.37
C ALA A 337 -1.08 -7.38 37.03
N HIS A 338 -2.21 -6.80 36.66
CA HIS A 338 -2.29 -5.37 36.37
C HIS A 338 -2.03 -4.49 37.61
N LEU A 339 -2.53 -4.83 38.79
CA LEU A 339 -2.21 -4.10 40.02
C LEU A 339 -0.73 -4.17 40.36
N LEU A 340 -0.10 -5.33 40.17
CA LEU A 340 1.34 -5.49 40.39
C LEU A 340 2.15 -4.62 39.41
N LEU A 341 1.82 -4.69 38.14
CA LEU A 341 2.48 -3.88 37.10
C LEU A 341 2.33 -2.38 37.37
N ALA A 342 1.13 -1.92 37.77
CA ALA A 342 0.90 -0.54 38.11
C ALA A 342 1.77 -0.04 39.29
N ARG A 343 2.09 -0.94 40.23
CA ARG A 343 2.97 -0.62 41.39
C ARG A 343 4.44 -0.62 41.02
N THR A 344 4.85 -1.39 40.04
CA THR A 344 6.25 -1.55 39.62
C THR A 344 6.67 -0.58 38.52
N ILE A 345 5.71 0.02 37.78
CA ILE A 345 5.94 1.07 36.78
C ILE A 345 6.31 2.38 37.51
N SER A 346 7.31 3.08 37.01
CA SER A 346 7.74 4.37 37.53
C SER A 346 6.64 5.45 37.40
N THR A 347 6.68 6.45 38.30
CA THR A 347 5.70 7.53 38.32
C THR A 347 6.02 8.69 37.36
N GLY A 348 7.02 8.53 36.50
CA GLY A 348 7.44 9.55 35.53
C GLY A 348 6.32 9.92 34.53
N PRO A 349 6.38 11.12 33.91
CA PRO A 349 5.35 11.60 33.02
C PRO A 349 5.12 10.65 31.83
N ASP A 350 6.18 10.07 31.28
CA ASP A 350 6.12 9.17 30.12
C ASP A 350 5.47 7.80 30.45
N GLN A 351 5.40 7.42 31.71
CA GLN A 351 4.83 6.16 32.18
C GLN A 351 3.40 6.33 32.75
N ARG A 352 2.92 7.56 32.88
CA ARG A 352 1.58 7.83 33.47
C ARG A 352 0.45 7.09 32.78
N LEU A 353 0.41 7.16 31.44
CA LEU A 353 -0.68 6.50 30.69
C LEU A 353 -0.62 4.99 30.89
N ARG A 354 0.54 4.39 30.77
CA ARG A 354 0.76 2.95 30.97
C ARG A 354 0.32 2.50 32.36
N ARG A 355 0.72 3.23 33.42
CA ARG A 355 0.30 2.96 34.79
C ARG A 355 -1.21 3.10 34.98
N ALA A 356 -1.81 4.19 34.45
CA ALA A 356 -3.24 4.43 34.56
C ALA A 356 -4.07 3.36 33.83
N VAL A 357 -3.60 2.88 32.67
CA VAL A 357 -4.24 1.78 31.93
C VAL A 357 -4.22 0.48 32.74
N HIS A 358 -3.13 0.16 33.42
CA HIS A 358 -3.10 -1.02 34.30
C HIS A 358 -4.07 -0.89 35.48
N LEU A 359 -4.10 0.26 36.15
CA LEU A 359 -5.07 0.50 37.25
C LEU A 359 -6.51 0.38 36.75
N ALA A 360 -6.80 0.98 35.61
CA ALA A 360 -8.12 0.93 34.99
C ALA A 360 -8.55 -0.48 34.57
N THR A 361 -7.61 -1.28 34.07
CA THR A 361 -7.90 -2.68 33.71
C THR A 361 -8.19 -3.54 34.95
N ALA A 362 -7.62 -3.18 36.09
CA ALA A 362 -7.85 -3.87 37.35
C ALA A 362 -9.13 -3.38 38.11
N ALA A 363 -9.69 -2.23 37.76
CA ALA A 363 -10.84 -1.64 38.45
C ALA A 363 -12.10 -2.50 38.35
N ASP A 364 -12.87 -2.54 39.43
CA ASP A 364 -14.07 -3.36 39.61
C ASP A 364 -15.39 -2.66 39.23
N GLY A 365 -15.37 -1.34 39.09
CA GLY A 365 -16.58 -0.55 38.83
C GLY A 365 -16.23 0.88 38.46
N PRO A 366 -17.24 1.80 38.48
CA PRO A 366 -17.01 3.20 38.16
C PRO A 366 -16.00 3.83 39.13
N ASP A 367 -15.05 4.59 38.58
CA ASP A 367 -13.99 5.31 39.32
C ASP A 367 -13.69 6.60 38.57
N GLU A 368 -14.36 7.68 38.91
CA GLU A 368 -14.24 8.97 38.25
C GLU A 368 -12.84 9.60 38.41
N PRO A 369 -12.17 9.55 39.58
CA PRO A 369 -10.79 9.97 39.73
C PRO A 369 -9.83 9.28 38.73
N LEU A 370 -9.98 7.97 38.56
CA LEU A 370 -9.16 7.18 37.64
C LEU A 370 -9.53 7.46 36.19
N ALA A 371 -10.79 7.66 35.89
CA ALA A 371 -11.26 8.08 34.56
C ALA A 371 -10.64 9.44 34.15
N ALA A 372 -10.65 10.40 35.05
CA ALA A 372 -10.02 11.71 34.83
C ALA A 372 -8.47 11.63 34.74
N GLU A 373 -7.84 10.69 35.44
CA GLU A 373 -6.40 10.42 35.30
C GLU A 373 -6.06 9.87 33.94
N LEU A 374 -6.85 8.89 33.44
CA LEU A 374 -6.70 8.34 32.07
C LEU A 374 -6.87 9.43 31.01
N GLU A 375 -7.86 10.30 31.15
CA GLU A 375 -8.12 11.40 30.23
C GLU A 375 -6.93 12.39 30.19
N ARG A 376 -6.43 12.80 31.37
CA ARG A 376 -5.25 13.67 31.48
C ARG A 376 -3.98 13.02 30.91
N ALA A 377 -3.79 11.73 31.19
CA ALA A 377 -2.65 10.98 30.69
C ALA A 377 -2.71 10.77 29.16
N ALA A 378 -3.89 10.51 28.61
CA ALA A 378 -4.11 10.42 27.17
C ALA A 378 -3.86 11.75 26.44
N ALA A 379 -4.28 12.89 27.05
CA ALA A 379 -4.05 14.21 26.51
C ALA A 379 -2.53 14.56 26.47
N HIS A 380 -1.75 14.02 27.40
CA HIS A 380 -0.31 14.26 27.48
C HIS A 380 0.47 13.58 26.34
N VAL A 381 0.00 12.44 25.82
CA VAL A 381 0.57 11.76 24.64
C VAL A 381 0.59 12.67 23.42
N ARG A 382 -0.35 13.60 23.29
CA ARG A 382 -0.39 14.62 22.22
C ARG A 382 0.76 15.65 22.31
N ALA A 383 1.27 15.89 23.52
CA ALA A 383 2.28 16.91 23.79
C ALA A 383 3.72 16.38 23.69
N SER A 384 3.91 15.08 23.85
CA SER A 384 5.24 14.46 23.87
C SER A 384 5.57 13.88 22.51
N ALA A 385 6.31 14.61 21.67
CA ALA A 385 6.86 14.07 20.43
C ALA A 385 7.97 13.06 20.76
N PRO A 386 8.00 11.87 20.11
CA PRO A 386 9.17 10.99 20.19
C PRO A 386 10.39 11.65 19.56
N ASP A 387 11.56 11.29 20.07
CA ASP A 387 12.89 11.76 19.64
C ASP A 387 13.05 11.58 18.10
N PRO A 388 13.44 12.64 17.36
CA PRO A 388 13.68 12.55 15.92
C PRO A 388 14.82 11.60 15.52
N GLY A 389 15.56 11.04 16.47
CA GLY A 389 16.60 10.01 16.26
C GLY A 389 16.07 8.57 16.22
N ALA A 390 14.84 8.30 16.60
CA ALA A 390 14.22 6.98 16.40
C ALA A 390 13.91 6.79 14.93
N GLY A 391 14.61 5.86 14.27
CA GLY A 391 14.54 5.59 12.84
C GLY A 391 13.11 5.32 12.34
N PRO A 392 12.91 5.24 11.00
CA PRO A 392 11.58 5.20 10.41
C PRO A 392 10.78 4.02 10.96
N PHE A 393 9.51 4.29 11.29
CA PHE A 393 8.51 3.30 11.70
C PHE A 393 8.57 2.08 10.76
N ARG A 394 9.22 1.01 11.21
CA ARG A 394 9.23 -0.28 10.53
C ARG A 394 8.49 -1.28 11.39
N THR A 395 7.24 -1.50 11.06
CA THR A 395 6.64 -2.80 11.36
C THR A 395 7.09 -3.78 10.28
N THR A 396 7.27 -5.02 10.65
CA THR A 396 7.51 -6.14 9.73
C THR A 396 6.35 -6.37 8.75
N ALA A 397 5.33 -5.52 8.76
CA ALA A 397 4.16 -5.53 7.88
C ALA A 397 3.72 -4.14 7.39
N GLY A 398 4.58 -3.09 7.50
CA GLY A 398 4.25 -1.75 6.99
C GLY A 398 3.18 -0.98 7.78
N ARG A 399 2.61 -1.54 8.85
CA ARG A 399 1.68 -0.83 9.73
C ARG A 399 2.41 -0.05 10.82
N PRO A 400 1.87 1.13 11.26
CA PRO A 400 2.41 1.83 12.42
C PRO A 400 2.39 0.93 13.64
N ASP A 401 3.43 0.99 14.45
CA ASP A 401 3.54 0.24 15.70
C ASP A 401 2.31 0.51 16.58
N PRO A 402 1.54 -0.52 17.00
CA PRO A 402 0.41 -0.34 17.90
C PRO A 402 0.80 0.19 19.30
N ALA A 403 2.09 0.20 19.66
CA ALA A 403 2.62 0.95 20.80
C ALA A 403 2.62 2.47 20.57
N GLY A 404 2.27 2.96 19.38
CA GLY A 404 2.14 4.38 19.06
C GLY A 404 1.03 5.04 19.89
N GLY A 405 1.38 6.18 20.50
CA GLY A 405 0.61 6.87 21.54
C GLY A 405 -0.90 7.02 21.32
N TYR A 406 -1.36 7.25 20.08
CA TYR A 406 -2.79 7.48 19.80
C TYR A 406 -3.67 6.24 19.92
N ALA A 407 -3.21 5.07 19.51
CA ALA A 407 -3.98 3.82 19.66
C ALA A 407 -4.18 3.48 21.13
N THR A 408 -3.12 3.61 21.93
CA THR A 408 -3.15 3.40 23.38
C THR A 408 -4.01 4.46 24.07
N ALA A 409 -3.91 5.74 23.67
CA ALA A 409 -4.74 6.81 24.19
C ALA A 409 -6.23 6.60 23.86
N SER A 410 -6.55 6.11 22.66
CA SER A 410 -7.93 5.74 22.29
C SER A 410 -8.49 4.65 23.22
N ALA A 411 -7.72 3.59 23.47
CA ALA A 411 -8.14 2.51 24.37
C ALA A 411 -8.30 3.00 25.82
N ALA A 412 -7.40 3.88 26.27
CA ALA A 412 -7.47 4.46 27.59
C ALA A 412 -8.71 5.34 27.79
N LEU A 413 -9.05 6.18 26.80
CA LEU A 413 -10.25 7.02 26.84
C LEU A 413 -11.54 6.21 26.75
N GLU A 414 -11.56 5.14 25.97
CA GLU A 414 -12.69 4.20 25.96
C GLU A 414 -12.87 3.56 27.34
N ARG A 415 -11.78 3.16 27.99
CA ARG A 415 -11.83 2.64 29.35
C ARG A 415 -12.23 3.71 30.37
N ALA A 416 -11.77 4.94 30.22
CA ALA A 416 -12.21 6.07 31.03
C ALA A 416 -13.73 6.29 30.94
N ALA A 417 -14.30 6.20 29.74
CA ALA A 417 -15.74 6.27 29.55
C ALA A 417 -16.51 5.15 30.29
N GLN A 418 -15.96 3.94 30.33
CA GLN A 418 -16.55 2.81 31.07
C GLN A 418 -16.47 2.98 32.61
N LEU A 419 -15.45 3.70 33.09
CA LEU A 419 -15.27 4.00 34.52
C LEU A 419 -16.06 5.24 34.98
N THR A 420 -16.68 5.96 34.03
CA THR A 420 -17.52 7.13 34.33
C THR A 420 -18.85 6.70 34.91
N ASP A 421 -19.32 7.36 35.99
CA ASP A 421 -20.63 7.08 36.55
C ASP A 421 -21.74 7.35 35.52
N ALA A 422 -22.67 6.43 35.37
CA ALA A 422 -23.84 6.54 34.48
C ALA A 422 -24.68 7.81 34.70
N ARG A 423 -24.57 8.42 35.89
CA ARG A 423 -25.24 9.69 36.22
C ARG A 423 -24.66 10.90 35.51
N THR A 424 -23.45 10.78 34.96
CA THR A 424 -22.71 11.82 34.24
C THR A 424 -22.57 11.51 32.76
N GLY A 425 -23.66 11.07 32.11
CA GLY A 425 -23.70 10.54 30.73
C GLY A 425 -22.94 11.39 29.70
N ALA A 426 -23.07 12.73 29.75
CA ALA A 426 -22.35 13.62 28.82
C ALA A 426 -20.80 13.49 28.92
N ALA A 427 -20.26 13.25 30.13
CA ALA A 427 -18.82 13.09 30.32
C ALA A 427 -18.31 11.76 29.69
N ALA A 428 -19.07 10.67 29.85
CA ALA A 428 -18.76 9.39 29.22
C ALA A 428 -18.76 9.52 27.69
N ASP A 429 -19.78 10.19 27.14
CA ASP A 429 -19.90 10.41 25.70
C ASP A 429 -18.76 11.29 25.14
N LEU A 430 -18.35 12.34 25.85
CA LEU A 430 -17.20 13.16 25.46
C LEU A 430 -15.90 12.36 25.44
N ARG A 431 -15.70 11.46 26.42
CA ARG A 431 -14.57 10.55 26.47
C ARG A 431 -14.60 9.55 25.29
N LEU A 432 -15.78 9.06 24.92
CA LEU A 432 -15.95 8.21 23.73
C LEU A 432 -15.66 8.97 22.43
N VAL A 433 -16.11 10.22 22.29
CA VAL A 433 -15.75 11.08 21.14
C VAL A 433 -14.23 11.28 21.06
N ALA A 434 -13.60 11.56 22.20
CA ALA A 434 -12.15 11.71 22.27
C ALA A 434 -11.44 10.40 21.91
N ALA A 435 -11.93 9.24 22.40
CA ALA A 435 -11.43 7.93 22.02
C ALA A 435 -11.53 7.67 20.51
N ALA A 436 -12.67 8.00 19.91
CA ALA A 436 -12.89 7.90 18.46
C ALA A 436 -11.95 8.83 17.67
N ARG A 437 -11.72 10.05 18.17
CA ARG A 437 -10.76 10.99 17.58
C ARG A 437 -9.35 10.41 17.57
N TYR A 438 -8.88 9.84 18.68
CA TYR A 438 -7.55 9.24 18.74
C TYR A 438 -7.44 7.96 17.89
N ALA A 439 -8.52 7.16 17.77
CA ALA A 439 -8.57 6.04 16.85
C ALA A 439 -8.39 6.50 15.39
N TRP A 440 -9.06 7.60 15.01
CA TRP A 440 -8.92 8.22 13.70
C TRP A 440 -7.48 8.73 13.45
N LEU A 441 -6.88 9.43 14.40
CA LEU A 441 -5.50 9.89 14.31
C LEU A 441 -4.51 8.72 14.16
N ALA A 442 -4.76 7.61 14.85
CA ALA A 442 -3.99 6.37 14.73
C ALA A 442 -4.15 5.63 13.39
N GLY A 443 -5.05 6.08 12.51
CA GLY A 443 -5.32 5.44 11.23
C GLY A 443 -6.27 4.25 11.30
N ASP A 444 -7.10 4.15 12.36
CA ASP A 444 -8.15 3.13 12.50
C ASP A 444 -9.57 3.75 12.39
N PRO A 445 -10.04 4.04 11.17
CA PRO A 445 -11.37 4.61 10.95
C PRO A 445 -12.50 3.69 11.38
N GLN A 446 -12.28 2.38 11.36
CA GLN A 446 -13.24 1.37 11.76
C GLN A 446 -13.55 1.46 13.25
N ARG A 447 -12.49 1.48 14.08
CA ARG A 447 -12.62 1.69 15.52
C ARG A 447 -13.28 3.03 15.83
N ALA A 448 -12.89 4.10 15.12
CA ALA A 448 -13.50 5.41 15.30
C ALA A 448 -15.02 5.36 15.04
N ARG A 449 -15.47 4.72 13.96
CA ARG A 449 -16.91 4.54 13.63
C ARG A 449 -17.64 3.75 14.70
N ARG A 450 -17.06 2.62 15.17
CA ARG A 450 -17.68 1.81 16.25
C ARG A 450 -17.87 2.61 17.54
N LEU A 451 -16.87 3.40 17.93
CA LEU A 451 -16.96 4.25 19.13
C LEU A 451 -18.03 5.33 18.96
N LEU A 452 -18.12 5.99 17.80
CA LEU A 452 -19.14 6.99 17.50
C LEU A 452 -20.56 6.39 17.41
N PHE A 453 -20.68 5.14 16.98
CA PHE A 453 -21.96 4.45 16.94
C PHE A 453 -22.55 4.19 18.33
N ARG A 454 -21.70 3.90 19.31
CA ARG A 454 -22.11 3.66 20.72
C ARG A 454 -22.73 4.89 21.41
N ILE A 455 -22.41 6.10 20.94
CA ILE A 455 -22.93 7.34 21.53
C ILE A 455 -24.43 7.54 21.15
N GLY A 456 -24.85 7.04 19.99
CA GLY A 456 -26.21 7.22 19.49
C GLY A 456 -26.50 8.67 19.03
N ASP A 457 -27.61 8.84 18.35
CA ASP A 457 -28.05 10.16 17.87
C ASP A 457 -29.16 10.77 18.76
N THR A 458 -29.78 9.97 19.62
CA THR A 458 -30.94 10.36 20.45
C THR A 458 -30.55 10.51 21.93
N GLY A 459 -30.69 11.69 22.50
CA GLY A 459 -30.48 11.95 23.93
C GLY A 459 -29.14 12.56 24.32
N ALA A 460 -28.15 12.62 23.42
CA ALA A 460 -26.86 13.21 23.71
C ALA A 460 -26.95 14.75 23.85
N ASP A 461 -26.05 15.31 24.67
CA ASP A 461 -25.82 16.75 24.78
C ASP A 461 -25.55 17.39 23.40
N PRO A 462 -26.05 18.61 23.11
CA PRO A 462 -25.82 19.29 21.83
C PRO A 462 -24.35 19.41 21.45
N VAL A 463 -23.45 19.65 22.42
CA VAL A 463 -22.01 19.75 22.18
C VAL A 463 -21.44 18.38 21.84
N VAL A 464 -21.87 17.31 22.48
CA VAL A 464 -21.50 15.92 22.14
C VAL A 464 -21.89 15.62 20.70
N ARG A 465 -23.14 15.88 20.32
CA ARG A 465 -23.62 15.67 18.94
C ARG A 465 -22.83 16.48 17.92
N ALA A 466 -22.48 17.72 18.24
CA ALA A 466 -21.67 18.56 17.35
C ALA A 466 -20.28 17.98 17.17
N ARG A 467 -19.63 17.49 18.22
CA ARG A 467 -18.31 16.83 18.13
C ARG A 467 -18.35 15.51 17.36
N VAL A 468 -19.41 14.72 17.52
CA VAL A 468 -19.66 13.52 16.72
C VAL A 468 -19.79 13.87 15.23
N ARG A 469 -20.59 14.90 14.90
CA ARG A 469 -20.76 15.37 13.51
C ARG A 469 -19.46 15.90 12.92
N LEU A 470 -18.68 16.63 13.70
CA LEU A 470 -17.36 17.13 13.28
C LEU A 470 -16.47 15.96 12.87
N LEU A 471 -16.32 14.93 13.71
CA LEU A 471 -15.45 13.81 13.42
C LEU A 471 -15.99 12.94 12.25
N ARG A 472 -17.30 12.71 12.20
CA ARG A 472 -17.94 12.02 11.05
C ARG A 472 -17.72 12.78 9.74
N GLY A 473 -17.84 14.10 9.73
CA GLY A 473 -17.59 14.94 8.57
C GLY A 473 -16.12 14.91 8.13
N GLU A 474 -15.19 14.97 9.07
CA GLU A 474 -13.76 14.83 8.80
C GLU A 474 -13.43 13.46 8.18
N MET A 475 -14.00 12.39 8.74
CA MET A 475 -13.82 11.04 8.21
C MET A 475 -14.43 10.90 6.80
N ALA A 476 -15.66 11.40 6.59
CA ALA A 476 -16.33 11.36 5.29
C ALA A 476 -15.52 12.09 4.21
N LEU A 477 -14.91 13.22 4.56
CA LEU A 477 -14.03 13.97 3.66
C LEU A 477 -12.83 13.14 3.16
N ARG A 478 -12.32 12.22 3.97
CA ARG A 478 -11.12 11.41 3.65
C ARG A 478 -11.43 10.01 3.13
N THR A 479 -12.50 9.39 3.63
CA THR A 479 -12.80 7.97 3.37
C THR A 479 -14.05 7.74 2.53
N GLY A 480 -14.98 8.72 2.48
CA GLY A 480 -16.29 8.57 1.87
C GLY A 480 -16.54 9.52 0.70
N VAL A 481 -17.80 9.87 0.49
CA VAL A 481 -18.23 10.84 -0.51
C VAL A 481 -17.93 12.25 0.00
N ALA A 482 -16.97 12.95 -0.58
CA ALA A 482 -16.58 14.30 -0.14
C ALA A 482 -17.76 15.31 -0.15
N GLY A 483 -18.76 15.09 -1.01
CA GLY A 483 -19.98 15.89 -1.08
C GLY A 483 -20.91 15.76 0.13
N ASP A 484 -20.78 14.70 0.92
CA ASP A 484 -21.60 14.47 2.12
C ASP A 484 -21.00 15.12 3.38
N ALA A 485 -19.73 15.54 3.30
CA ALA A 485 -19.02 16.12 4.44
C ALA A 485 -19.44 17.56 4.81
N PRO A 486 -19.83 18.46 3.90
CA PRO A 486 -20.11 19.86 4.24
C PRO A 486 -21.21 20.05 5.27
N GLU A 487 -22.34 19.34 5.15
CA GLU A 487 -23.49 19.54 6.02
C GLU A 487 -23.19 19.20 7.50
N PRO A 488 -22.67 18.00 7.84
CA PRO A 488 -22.33 17.70 9.23
C PRO A 488 -21.25 18.65 9.79
N LEU A 489 -20.29 19.09 8.97
CA LEU A 489 -19.25 20.04 9.39
C LEU A 489 -19.80 21.43 9.68
N LEU A 490 -20.71 21.95 8.83
CA LEU A 490 -21.35 23.25 9.01
C LEU A 490 -22.27 23.24 10.25
N ALA A 491 -23.06 22.17 10.44
CA ALA A 491 -23.90 22.01 11.60
C ALA A 491 -23.07 21.89 12.91
N ALA A 492 -21.92 21.24 12.86
CA ALA A 492 -21.01 21.17 13.99
C ALA A 492 -20.42 22.55 14.32
N ALA A 493 -19.97 23.28 13.28
CA ALA A 493 -19.41 24.62 13.45
C ALA A 493 -20.40 25.59 14.13
N GLU A 494 -21.68 25.56 13.76
CA GLU A 494 -22.72 26.41 14.31
C GLU A 494 -22.91 26.18 15.82
N VAL A 495 -22.98 24.93 16.25
CA VAL A 495 -23.18 24.58 17.67
C VAL A 495 -21.90 24.86 18.50
N LEU A 496 -20.72 24.63 17.92
CA LEU A 496 -19.44 24.80 18.62
C LEU A 496 -18.97 26.25 18.68
N ALA A 497 -19.45 27.12 17.80
CA ALA A 497 -18.98 28.53 17.71
C ALA A 497 -19.03 29.30 19.05
N PRO A 498 -20.06 29.17 19.90
CA PRO A 498 -20.09 29.89 21.19
C PRO A 498 -19.15 29.31 22.26
N THR A 499 -18.88 28.00 22.24
CA THR A 499 -18.19 27.26 23.32
C THR A 499 -16.75 26.86 22.94
N ASP A 500 -16.50 26.56 21.66
CA ASP A 500 -15.21 26.15 21.13
C ASP A 500 -14.99 26.77 19.73
N PRO A 501 -14.71 28.09 19.64
CA PRO A 501 -14.53 28.79 18.36
C PRO A 501 -13.39 28.20 17.51
N ARG A 502 -12.39 27.57 18.13
CA ARG A 502 -11.28 26.92 17.45
C ARG A 502 -11.76 25.68 16.70
N ALA A 503 -12.54 24.82 17.35
CA ALA A 503 -13.11 23.64 16.70
C ALA A 503 -14.11 24.03 15.60
N ALA A 504 -14.90 25.08 15.81
CA ALA A 504 -15.82 25.63 14.84
C ALA A 504 -15.08 26.15 13.59
N LEU A 505 -13.99 26.90 13.77
CA LEU A 505 -13.15 27.37 12.65
C LEU A 505 -12.52 26.21 11.90
N GLY A 506 -12.02 25.18 12.61
CA GLY A 506 -11.50 23.96 12.00
C GLY A 506 -12.54 23.23 11.16
N ALA A 507 -13.78 23.14 11.66
CA ALA A 507 -14.91 22.56 10.92
C ALA A 507 -15.23 23.34 9.64
N LEU A 508 -15.18 24.68 9.68
CA LEU A 508 -15.40 25.53 8.50
C LEU A 508 -14.31 25.37 7.45
N VAL A 509 -13.04 25.26 7.86
CA VAL A 509 -11.91 25.02 6.95
C VAL A 509 -12.09 23.66 6.24
N GLN A 510 -12.47 22.63 6.98
CA GLN A 510 -12.72 21.31 6.41
C GLN A 510 -13.97 21.30 5.50
N ALA A 511 -15.03 22.01 5.87
CA ALA A 511 -16.20 22.21 5.00
C ALA A 511 -15.82 22.93 3.71
N GLY A 512 -14.94 23.94 3.79
CA GLY A 512 -14.36 24.60 2.63
C GLY A 512 -13.58 23.64 1.74
N GLU A 513 -12.76 22.77 2.31
CA GLU A 513 -12.04 21.74 1.55
C GLU A 513 -13.02 20.77 0.85
N ALA A 514 -14.07 20.34 1.55
CA ALA A 514 -15.08 19.43 1.02
C ALA A 514 -15.83 20.04 -0.19
N VAL A 515 -16.27 21.30 -0.10
CA VAL A 515 -16.92 21.97 -1.23
C VAL A 515 -15.94 22.25 -2.38
N CYS A 516 -14.67 22.49 -2.10
CA CYS A 516 -13.63 22.59 -3.12
C CYS A 516 -13.43 21.27 -3.86
N LEU A 517 -13.45 20.13 -3.15
CA LEU A 517 -13.35 18.78 -3.73
C LEU A 517 -14.59 18.41 -4.55
N SER A 518 -15.76 18.89 -4.16
CA SER A 518 -17.02 18.70 -4.90
C SER A 518 -17.22 19.72 -6.03
N GLY A 519 -16.39 20.78 -6.12
CA GLY A 519 -16.48 21.79 -7.18
C GLY A 519 -17.49 22.92 -6.94
N ASP A 520 -18.03 23.05 -5.73
CA ASP A 520 -18.98 24.10 -5.34
C ASP A 520 -18.27 25.34 -4.77
N TYR A 521 -17.61 26.09 -5.63
CA TYR A 521 -16.84 27.28 -5.22
C TYR A 521 -17.70 28.49 -4.79
N ARG A 522 -18.99 28.51 -5.13
CA ARG A 522 -19.91 29.56 -4.65
C ARG A 522 -20.14 29.42 -3.16
N ARG A 523 -20.41 28.20 -2.72
CA ARG A 523 -20.60 27.87 -1.31
C ARG A 523 -19.32 28.11 -0.47
N TYR A 524 -18.15 27.98 -1.09
CA TYR A 524 -16.88 28.27 -0.44
C TYR A 524 -16.81 29.70 0.09
N ALA A 525 -17.24 30.69 -0.69
CA ALA A 525 -17.26 32.12 -0.29
C ALA A 525 -18.17 32.38 0.93
N GLU A 526 -19.31 31.66 1.02
CA GLU A 526 -20.19 31.76 2.19
C GLU A 526 -19.51 31.16 3.44
N ILE A 527 -18.91 30.01 3.34
CA ILE A 527 -18.17 29.36 4.41
C ILE A 527 -17.02 30.25 4.89
N ALA A 528 -16.27 30.85 3.99
CA ALA A 528 -15.18 31.77 4.31
C ALA A 528 -15.67 33.02 5.09
N ARG A 529 -16.84 33.57 4.76
CA ARG A 529 -17.44 34.67 5.51
C ARG A 529 -17.81 34.27 6.94
N ARG A 530 -18.37 33.07 7.14
CA ARG A 530 -18.65 32.52 8.48
C ARG A 530 -17.35 32.30 9.28
N ALA A 531 -16.30 31.80 8.66
CA ALA A 531 -14.99 31.63 9.29
C ALA A 531 -14.36 32.97 9.70
N ALA A 532 -14.50 34.00 8.83
CA ALA A 532 -14.00 35.34 9.14
C ALA A 532 -14.70 35.95 10.37
N ALA A 533 -15.99 35.70 10.57
CA ALA A 533 -16.74 36.21 11.72
C ALA A 533 -16.32 35.55 13.05
N LEU A 534 -15.68 34.38 13.03
CA LEU A 534 -15.20 33.67 14.23
C LEU A 534 -13.78 34.06 14.64
N CYS A 535 -13.01 34.70 13.74
CA CYS A 535 -11.64 35.07 14.03
C CYS A 535 -11.58 36.30 14.92
N ARG A 536 -10.93 36.20 16.08
CA ARG A 536 -10.74 37.31 17.02
C ARG A 536 -9.34 37.94 16.87
N PRO A 537 -9.13 39.18 17.27
CA PRO A 537 -7.82 39.82 17.18
C PRO A 537 -6.72 39.13 18.03
N ASP A 538 -7.12 38.48 19.11
CA ASP A 538 -6.26 37.71 20.02
C ASP A 538 -6.16 36.22 19.69
N ALA A 539 -6.55 35.83 18.47
CA ALA A 539 -6.54 34.44 18.06
C ALA A 539 -5.13 33.83 18.01
N THR A 540 -5.07 32.52 18.26
CA THR A 540 -3.80 31.76 18.16
C THR A 540 -3.26 31.75 16.72
N ALA A 541 -1.93 31.57 16.55
CA ALA A 541 -1.31 31.47 15.23
C ALA A 541 -2.00 30.45 14.32
N ALA A 542 -2.42 29.30 14.87
CA ALA A 542 -3.15 28.27 14.11
C ALA A 542 -4.53 28.77 13.62
N ALA A 543 -5.25 29.53 14.45
CA ALA A 543 -6.54 30.11 14.06
C ALA A 543 -6.34 31.21 13.01
N LEU A 544 -5.32 32.03 13.12
CA LEU A 544 -4.97 33.06 12.13
C LEU A 544 -4.58 32.41 10.79
N VAL A 545 -3.77 31.35 10.79
CA VAL A 545 -3.44 30.59 9.58
C VAL A 545 -4.70 30.03 8.91
N ALA A 546 -5.60 29.42 9.68
CA ALA A 546 -6.87 28.89 9.17
C ALA A 546 -7.73 30.01 8.55
N HIS A 547 -7.82 31.16 9.22
CA HIS A 547 -8.55 32.35 8.75
C HIS A 547 -7.97 32.89 7.43
N GLU A 548 -6.66 33.14 7.38
CA GLU A 548 -5.99 33.69 6.21
C GLU A 548 -6.01 32.70 5.02
N HIS A 549 -5.90 31.40 5.30
CA HIS A 549 -6.02 30.38 4.29
C HIS A 549 -7.42 30.36 3.65
N ILE A 550 -8.50 30.32 4.48
CA ILE A 550 -9.86 30.18 3.95
C ILE A 550 -10.33 31.46 3.23
N THR A 551 -9.98 32.63 3.76
CA THR A 551 -10.33 33.94 3.15
C THR A 551 -9.52 34.21 1.89
N GLY A 552 -8.23 33.90 1.88
CA GLY A 552 -7.38 33.99 0.71
C GLY A 552 -7.78 33.02 -0.40
N SER A 553 -8.16 31.79 -0.03
CA SER A 553 -8.71 30.80 -1.00
C SER A 553 -10.01 31.29 -1.61
N ALA A 554 -10.95 31.83 -0.82
CA ALA A 554 -12.20 32.41 -1.34
C ALA A 554 -11.93 33.55 -2.31
N ALA A 555 -11.06 34.48 -1.96
CA ALA A 555 -10.67 35.58 -2.84
C ALA A 555 -10.02 35.07 -4.16
N THR A 556 -9.23 33.98 -4.09
CA THR A 556 -8.66 33.32 -5.28
C THR A 556 -9.78 32.79 -6.20
N PHE A 557 -10.76 32.10 -5.64
CA PHE A 557 -11.88 31.52 -6.43
C PHE A 557 -12.84 32.59 -6.98
N GLU A 558 -12.93 33.73 -6.33
CA GLU A 558 -13.67 34.90 -6.82
C GLU A 558 -12.88 35.72 -7.86
N GLY A 559 -11.63 35.38 -8.12
CA GLY A 559 -10.76 36.10 -9.08
C GLY A 559 -10.10 37.37 -8.52
N ARG A 560 -10.23 37.68 -7.23
CA ARG A 560 -9.57 38.77 -6.52
C ARG A 560 -8.14 38.39 -6.11
N HIS A 561 -7.30 38.05 -7.11
CA HIS A 561 -6.01 37.40 -6.90
C HIS A 561 -5.00 38.27 -6.11
N ARG A 562 -5.06 39.61 -6.23
CA ARG A 562 -4.15 40.50 -5.47
C ARG A 562 -4.45 40.48 -3.97
N ASP A 563 -5.72 40.53 -3.60
CA ASP A 563 -6.16 40.42 -2.21
C ASP A 563 -5.86 39.03 -1.66
N ALA A 564 -6.14 38.01 -2.46
CA ALA A 564 -5.89 36.63 -2.15
C ALA A 564 -4.42 36.36 -1.78
N VAL A 565 -3.49 36.82 -2.61
CA VAL A 565 -2.05 36.58 -2.41
C VAL A 565 -1.54 37.21 -1.12
N ALA A 566 -2.05 38.40 -0.75
CA ALA A 566 -1.68 39.02 0.52
C ALA A 566 -2.08 38.18 1.73
N ALA A 567 -3.32 37.66 1.75
CA ALA A 567 -3.81 36.78 2.82
C ALA A 567 -3.07 35.43 2.83
N LEU A 568 -2.90 34.81 1.67
CA LEU A 568 -2.23 33.51 1.54
C LEU A 568 -0.76 33.58 1.98
N ARG A 569 -0.04 34.66 1.69
CA ARG A 569 1.33 34.87 2.16
C ARG A 569 1.39 35.06 3.67
N ARG A 570 0.44 35.82 4.26
CA ARG A 570 0.35 35.89 5.73
C ARG A 570 0.11 34.52 6.37
N ALA A 571 -0.70 33.66 5.77
CA ALA A 571 -0.86 32.29 6.25
C ALA A 571 0.46 31.50 6.24
N VAL A 572 1.25 31.64 5.18
CA VAL A 572 2.59 31.03 5.07
C VAL A 572 3.55 31.57 6.12
N ASP A 573 3.59 32.89 6.32
CA ASP A 573 4.49 33.55 7.29
C ASP A 573 4.13 33.15 8.73
N LEU A 574 2.85 33.17 9.08
CA LEU A 574 2.36 32.76 10.41
C LEU A 574 2.66 31.30 10.72
N ALA A 575 2.75 30.44 9.71
CA ALA A 575 3.05 29.03 9.88
C ALA A 575 4.48 28.74 10.32
N ALA A 576 5.37 29.73 10.32
CA ALA A 576 6.74 29.57 10.79
C ALA A 576 6.80 29.07 12.25
N SER A 577 5.89 29.54 13.10
CA SER A 577 5.77 29.17 14.52
C SER A 577 4.89 27.95 14.80
N LEU A 578 4.24 27.38 13.77
CA LEU A 578 3.34 26.24 13.97
C LEU A 578 4.10 24.93 14.03
N ASP A 579 3.58 24.03 14.86
CA ASP A 579 4.07 22.67 15.05
C ASP A 579 2.96 21.63 14.87
N ASP A 580 1.76 22.08 14.55
CA ASP A 580 0.55 21.30 14.32
C ASP A 580 0.43 20.89 12.84
N PRO A 581 0.30 19.58 12.51
CA PRO A 581 0.22 19.12 11.12
C PRO A 581 -0.92 19.75 10.33
N VAL A 582 -2.09 19.98 10.96
CA VAL A 582 -3.28 20.55 10.30
C VAL A 582 -3.06 22.00 9.86
N GLY A 583 -2.48 22.80 10.73
CA GLY A 583 -2.13 24.19 10.41
C GLY A 583 -1.05 24.28 9.33
N LEU A 584 -0.04 23.40 9.39
CA LEU A 584 1.01 23.32 8.37
C LEU A 584 0.45 22.89 6.99
N ILE A 585 -0.52 21.97 6.97
CA ILE A 585 -1.24 21.55 5.74
C ILE A 585 -2.01 22.74 5.15
N ALA A 586 -2.74 23.50 5.98
CA ALA A 586 -3.49 24.66 5.52
C ALA A 586 -2.56 25.75 4.94
N ALA A 587 -1.43 26.03 5.61
CA ALA A 587 -0.44 26.97 5.13
C ALA A 587 0.29 26.52 3.87
N SER A 588 0.55 25.20 3.72
CA SER A 588 1.11 24.64 2.49
C SER A 588 0.15 24.81 1.31
N ALA A 589 -1.14 24.55 1.52
CA ALA A 589 -2.17 24.79 0.50
C ALA A 589 -2.26 26.27 0.12
N ALA A 590 -2.15 27.18 1.10
CA ALA A 590 -2.07 28.63 0.86
C ALA A 590 -0.85 28.98 0.00
N GLY A 591 0.32 28.42 0.28
CA GLY A 591 1.54 28.61 -0.51
C GLY A 591 1.38 28.18 -1.97
N LEU A 592 0.73 27.06 -2.25
CA LEU A 592 0.44 26.59 -3.62
C LEU A 592 -0.47 27.58 -4.36
N LEU A 593 -1.51 28.09 -3.70
CA LEU A 593 -2.43 29.07 -4.29
C LEU A 593 -1.77 30.44 -4.53
N ALA A 594 -0.81 30.82 -3.67
CA ALA A 594 0.02 32.00 -3.82
C ALA A 594 1.17 31.81 -4.84
N ALA A 595 1.32 30.61 -5.41
CA ALA A 595 2.43 30.20 -6.27
C ALA A 595 3.82 30.31 -5.59
N ASP A 596 3.88 30.15 -4.28
CA ASP A 596 5.13 29.96 -3.54
C ASP A 596 5.39 28.48 -3.29
N ASP A 597 5.76 27.76 -4.35
CA ASP A 597 5.92 26.30 -4.35
C ASP A 597 7.01 25.84 -3.38
N ALA A 598 8.05 26.65 -3.22
CA ALA A 598 9.15 26.33 -2.32
C ALA A 598 8.72 26.41 -0.85
N ALA A 599 7.98 27.44 -0.46
CA ALA A 599 7.41 27.53 0.88
C ALA A 599 6.37 26.43 1.11
N ALA A 600 5.50 26.18 0.14
CA ALA A 600 4.52 25.09 0.20
C ALA A 600 5.19 23.73 0.43
N GLY A 601 6.27 23.44 -0.31
CA GLY A 601 7.03 22.20 -0.15
C GLY A 601 7.70 22.08 1.22
N ARG A 602 8.30 23.17 1.74
CA ARG A 602 8.88 23.16 3.09
C ARG A 602 7.83 22.93 4.18
N LEU A 603 6.67 23.59 4.09
CA LEU A 603 5.58 23.43 5.06
C LEU A 603 4.96 22.03 4.98
N ALA A 604 4.74 21.49 3.79
CA ALA A 604 4.28 20.12 3.61
C ALA A 604 5.28 19.09 4.18
N SER A 605 6.59 19.31 3.97
CA SER A 605 7.64 18.45 4.53
C SER A 605 7.65 18.49 6.06
N ARG A 606 7.44 19.68 6.67
CA ARG A 606 7.30 19.82 8.11
C ARG A 606 6.04 19.12 8.61
N ALA A 607 4.90 19.26 7.90
CA ALA A 607 3.68 18.56 8.25
C ALA A 607 3.87 17.03 8.22
N VAL A 608 4.53 16.49 7.20
CA VAL A 608 4.90 15.07 7.11
C VAL A 608 5.77 14.64 8.28
N ALA A 609 6.82 15.42 8.59
CA ALA A 609 7.71 15.11 9.70
C ALA A 609 6.98 15.11 11.04
N ARG A 610 6.11 16.08 11.28
CA ARG A 610 5.31 16.17 12.52
C ARG A 610 4.26 15.07 12.62
N ALA A 611 3.53 14.79 11.52
CA ALA A 611 2.55 13.69 11.49
C ALA A 611 3.23 12.35 11.81
N ARG A 612 4.43 12.11 11.28
CA ARG A 612 5.22 10.92 11.61
C ARG A 612 5.66 10.91 13.06
N ALA A 613 6.21 12.03 13.55
CA ALA A 613 6.70 12.12 14.93
C ALA A 613 5.58 11.95 15.97
N THR A 614 4.36 12.39 15.68
CA THR A 614 3.21 12.26 16.58
C THR A 614 2.40 10.96 16.34
N GLY A 615 2.69 10.22 15.27
CA GLY A 615 1.88 9.06 14.85
C GLY A 615 0.50 9.45 14.27
N ASP A 616 0.33 10.70 13.80
CA ASP A 616 -0.90 11.16 13.17
C ASP A 616 -1.01 10.63 11.73
N VAL A 617 -1.49 9.42 11.60
CA VAL A 617 -1.69 8.75 10.32
C VAL A 617 -2.81 9.42 9.50
N SER A 618 -3.75 10.11 10.17
CA SER A 618 -4.88 10.75 9.49
C SER A 618 -4.46 11.97 8.65
N ALA A 619 -3.47 12.72 9.10
CA ALA A 619 -2.97 13.90 8.40
C ALA A 619 -1.91 13.58 7.32
N LEU A 620 -1.21 12.46 7.46
CA LEU A 620 -0.04 12.13 6.64
C LEU A 620 -0.33 12.04 5.14
N PRO A 621 -1.41 11.37 4.64
CA PRO A 621 -1.69 11.31 3.22
C PRO A 621 -1.94 12.69 2.61
N ARG A 622 -2.64 13.58 3.32
CA ARG A 622 -2.91 14.93 2.83
C ARG A 622 -1.65 15.79 2.77
N ALA A 623 -0.78 15.68 3.76
CA ALA A 623 0.52 16.38 3.75
C ALA A 623 1.39 15.91 2.57
N LEU A 624 1.44 14.61 2.30
CA LEU A 624 2.16 14.03 1.16
C LEU A 624 1.54 14.41 -0.19
N GLU A 625 0.23 14.60 -0.27
CA GLU A 625 -0.45 15.11 -1.45
C GLU A 625 0.04 16.51 -1.79
N LEU A 626 0.03 17.44 -0.83
CA LEU A 626 0.51 18.82 -1.05
C LEU A 626 2.01 18.86 -1.37
N LEU A 627 2.80 18.00 -0.73
CA LEU A 627 4.21 17.85 -1.04
C LEU A 627 4.43 17.41 -2.50
N SER A 628 3.63 16.48 -2.98
CA SER A 628 3.67 16.03 -4.37
C SER A 628 3.29 17.15 -5.35
N TYR A 629 2.29 17.98 -5.03
CA TYR A 629 1.92 19.16 -5.84
C TYR A 629 3.03 20.23 -5.86
N ALA A 630 3.64 20.50 -4.73
CA ALA A 630 4.77 21.44 -4.66
C ALA A 630 5.95 20.98 -5.53
N HIS A 631 6.31 19.70 -5.41
CA HIS A 631 7.36 19.11 -6.26
C HIS A 631 7.00 19.06 -7.74
N TYR A 632 5.71 18.84 -8.08
CA TYR A 632 5.26 18.95 -9.48
C TYR A 632 5.56 20.31 -10.09
N TRP A 633 5.35 21.40 -9.37
CA TRP A 633 5.63 22.74 -9.87
C TRP A 633 7.11 23.07 -9.90
N LEU A 634 7.89 22.55 -8.97
CA LEU A 634 9.33 22.77 -8.88
C LEU A 634 10.11 21.93 -9.90
N ASP A 635 9.78 20.65 -10.01
CA ASP A 635 10.39 19.70 -10.96
C ASP A 635 9.46 18.50 -11.20
N PRO A 636 8.59 18.56 -12.22
CA PRO A 636 7.65 17.47 -12.52
C PRO A 636 8.34 16.18 -13.05
N THR A 637 9.63 16.28 -13.38
CA THR A 637 10.41 15.15 -13.90
C THR A 637 11.28 14.49 -12.84
N GLY A 638 11.49 15.15 -11.71
CA GLY A 638 12.28 14.67 -10.58
C GLY A 638 11.61 13.52 -9.82
N PRO A 639 12.37 12.77 -9.01
CA PRO A 639 11.85 11.63 -8.25
C PRO A 639 10.99 12.03 -7.05
N ALA A 640 11.14 13.26 -6.53
CA ALA A 640 10.54 13.68 -5.27
C ALA A 640 9.00 13.69 -5.30
N ALA A 641 8.40 14.20 -6.40
CA ALA A 641 6.94 14.20 -6.56
C ALA A 641 6.38 12.76 -6.59
N VAL A 642 7.06 11.86 -7.28
CA VAL A 642 6.67 10.44 -7.39
C VAL A 642 6.83 9.73 -6.05
N ALA A 643 7.90 10.00 -5.31
CA ALA A 643 8.15 9.40 -4.00
C ALA A 643 7.04 9.81 -3.00
N ALA A 644 6.72 11.11 -2.91
CA ALA A 644 5.66 11.61 -2.06
C ALA A 644 4.28 11.01 -2.44
N ALA A 645 3.98 10.94 -3.75
CA ALA A 645 2.71 10.37 -4.20
C ALA A 645 2.60 8.86 -3.96
N ARG A 646 3.69 8.08 -4.10
CA ARG A 646 3.72 6.63 -3.81
C ARG A 646 3.55 6.34 -2.33
N GLU A 647 4.27 7.06 -1.50
CA GLU A 647 4.15 6.92 -0.05
C GLU A 647 2.74 7.31 0.41
N GLY A 648 2.23 8.45 -0.08
CA GLY A 648 0.88 8.89 0.23
C GLY A 648 -0.20 7.89 -0.20
N LEU A 649 -0.02 7.23 -1.35
CA LEU A 649 -0.92 6.17 -1.81
C LEU A 649 -0.89 4.95 -0.88
N ALA A 650 0.29 4.53 -0.43
CA ALA A 650 0.44 3.40 0.47
C ALA A 650 -0.22 3.68 1.83
N VAL A 651 0.13 4.82 2.46
CA VAL A 651 -0.44 5.19 3.78
C VAL A 651 -1.95 5.40 3.70
N ALA A 652 -2.45 6.04 2.62
CA ALA A 652 -3.88 6.24 2.43
C ALA A 652 -4.64 4.91 2.25
N GLY A 653 -4.04 3.94 1.54
CA GLY A 653 -4.59 2.59 1.39
C GLY A 653 -4.65 1.86 2.73
N ASP A 654 -3.55 1.86 3.49
CA ASP A 654 -3.46 1.18 4.78
C ASP A 654 -4.39 1.77 5.85
N SER A 655 -4.67 3.08 5.77
CA SER A 655 -5.55 3.80 6.70
C SER A 655 -7.00 3.99 6.21
N GLY A 656 -7.37 3.38 5.07
CA GLY A 656 -8.71 3.46 4.50
C GLY A 656 -9.12 4.88 4.06
N GLN A 657 -8.18 5.74 3.70
CA GLN A 657 -8.43 7.10 3.21
C GLN A 657 -8.56 7.13 1.68
N ASP A 658 -9.62 6.53 1.16
CA ASP A 658 -9.80 6.26 -0.28
C ASP A 658 -9.76 7.52 -1.14
N ASN A 659 -10.25 8.68 -0.63
CA ASN A 659 -10.20 9.95 -1.35
C ASN A 659 -8.76 10.44 -1.55
N CYS A 660 -7.93 10.33 -0.51
CA CYS A 660 -6.50 10.67 -0.61
C CYS A 660 -5.77 9.67 -1.53
N ALA A 661 -6.06 8.37 -1.40
CA ALA A 661 -5.48 7.33 -2.27
C ALA A 661 -5.79 7.58 -3.75
N ALA A 662 -7.03 7.98 -4.05
CA ALA A 662 -7.45 8.30 -5.41
C ALA A 662 -6.74 9.55 -5.96
N ASN A 663 -6.55 10.60 -5.14
CA ASN A 663 -5.77 11.79 -5.54
C ASN A 663 -4.31 11.45 -5.83
N HIS A 664 -3.67 10.63 -4.99
CA HIS A 664 -2.30 10.17 -5.23
C HIS A 664 -2.18 9.32 -6.51
N ARG A 665 -3.16 8.44 -6.80
CA ARG A 665 -3.20 7.71 -8.09
C ARG A 665 -3.28 8.68 -9.27
N GLY A 666 -4.14 9.70 -9.20
CA GLY A 666 -4.26 10.73 -10.24
C GLY A 666 -2.93 11.48 -10.47
N MET A 667 -2.24 11.84 -9.40
CA MET A 667 -0.93 12.50 -9.49
C MET A 667 0.14 11.56 -10.07
N LEU A 668 0.18 10.29 -9.66
CA LEU A 668 1.08 9.28 -10.24
C LEU A 668 0.84 9.08 -11.74
N ALA A 669 -0.43 9.07 -12.16
CA ALA A 669 -0.78 9.01 -13.57
C ALA A 669 -0.24 10.20 -14.36
N LEU A 670 -0.40 11.43 -13.83
CA LEU A 670 0.09 12.66 -14.45
C LEU A 670 1.63 12.65 -14.56
N LEU A 671 2.32 12.35 -13.48
CA LEU A 671 3.79 12.32 -13.46
C LEU A 671 4.35 11.23 -14.42
N ALA A 672 3.69 10.08 -14.50
CA ALA A 672 4.03 9.02 -15.45
C ALA A 672 3.81 9.46 -16.90
N ALA A 673 2.69 10.16 -17.18
CA ALA A 673 2.40 10.71 -18.51
C ALA A 673 3.44 11.73 -18.97
N ILE A 674 3.88 12.62 -18.08
CA ILE A 674 4.97 13.58 -18.37
C ILE A 674 6.26 12.88 -18.74
N ARG A 675 6.61 11.79 -18.02
CA ARG A 675 7.81 11.00 -18.31
C ARG A 675 7.68 10.10 -19.53
N GLY A 676 6.48 9.89 -20.04
CA GLY A 676 6.20 9.01 -21.18
C GLY A 676 6.00 7.54 -20.78
N ASP A 677 5.85 7.23 -19.49
CA ASP A 677 5.51 5.88 -19.02
C ASP A 677 4.00 5.62 -19.19
N ARG A 678 3.64 5.21 -20.40
CA ARG A 678 2.26 4.95 -20.79
C ARG A 678 1.59 3.88 -19.92
N ALA A 679 2.30 2.81 -19.58
CA ALA A 679 1.72 1.68 -18.84
C ALA A 679 1.31 2.10 -17.43
N VAL A 680 2.17 2.83 -16.74
CA VAL A 680 1.91 3.37 -15.40
C VAL A 680 0.83 4.45 -15.44
N ALA A 681 0.88 5.35 -16.43
CA ALA A 681 -0.11 6.41 -16.59
C ALA A 681 -1.53 5.85 -16.83
N LEU A 682 -1.68 4.82 -17.65
CA LEU A 682 -2.96 4.15 -17.89
C LEU A 682 -3.45 3.38 -16.68
N ARG A 683 -2.55 2.67 -15.97
CA ARG A 683 -2.90 1.90 -14.77
C ARG A 683 -3.48 2.78 -13.66
N HIS A 684 -2.89 3.96 -13.44
CA HIS A 684 -3.31 4.89 -12.39
C HIS A 684 -4.37 5.91 -12.86
N GLY A 685 -4.47 6.17 -14.17
CA GLY A 685 -5.38 7.17 -14.74
C GLY A 685 -6.81 6.69 -14.99
N GLN A 686 -7.07 5.37 -14.87
CA GLN A 686 -8.41 4.83 -14.96
C GLN A 686 -9.09 4.87 -13.58
N PRO A 687 -10.36 5.31 -13.51
CA PRO A 687 -11.11 5.22 -12.25
C PRO A 687 -11.26 3.75 -11.87
N GLY A 688 -10.86 3.39 -10.65
CA GLY A 688 -11.10 2.06 -10.09
C GLY A 688 -12.60 1.77 -9.95
N ALA A 689 -12.99 0.51 -9.88
CA ALA A 689 -14.38 0.06 -9.82
C ALA A 689 -15.20 0.62 -8.62
N GLY A 690 -14.53 1.20 -7.60
CA GLY A 690 -15.16 1.89 -6.46
C GLY A 690 -15.24 3.43 -6.58
N ALA A 691 -14.76 4.02 -7.67
CA ALA A 691 -14.61 5.49 -7.81
C ALA A 691 -15.92 6.25 -8.12
N HIS A 692 -17.08 5.63 -8.00
CA HIS A 692 -18.34 6.21 -8.45
C HIS A 692 -18.94 7.26 -7.50
N ALA A 693 -18.48 7.37 -6.26
CA ALA A 693 -19.18 8.12 -5.24
C ALA A 693 -18.54 9.45 -4.76
N GLY A 694 -17.29 9.78 -5.13
CA GLY A 694 -16.67 11.00 -4.57
C GLY A 694 -15.53 11.62 -5.36
N GLY A 695 -15.17 11.03 -6.48
CA GLY A 695 -13.88 11.25 -7.12
C GLY A 695 -13.83 12.31 -8.21
N GLN A 696 -14.31 13.54 -7.97
CA GLN A 696 -14.26 14.61 -8.99
C GLN A 696 -12.82 15.01 -9.34
N ARG A 697 -11.98 15.23 -8.34
CA ARG A 697 -10.57 15.62 -8.53
C ARG A 697 -9.72 14.49 -9.09
N PRO A 698 -9.77 13.25 -8.59
CA PRO A 698 -9.03 12.12 -9.16
C PRO A 698 -9.36 11.86 -10.62
N TRP A 699 -10.66 11.92 -10.99
CA TRP A 699 -11.08 11.81 -12.38
C TRP A 699 -10.46 12.91 -13.25
N ALA A 700 -10.49 14.16 -12.77
CA ALA A 700 -9.92 15.29 -13.49
C ALA A 700 -8.40 15.14 -13.71
N LEU A 701 -7.67 14.70 -12.69
CA LEU A 701 -6.25 14.40 -12.78
C LEU A 701 -5.97 13.27 -13.78
N GLY A 702 -6.77 12.22 -13.78
CA GLY A 702 -6.67 11.12 -14.74
C GLY A 702 -6.90 11.58 -16.19
N GLN A 703 -7.93 12.43 -16.44
CA GLN A 703 -8.17 12.98 -17.77
C GLN A 703 -7.04 13.91 -18.23
N TRP A 704 -6.47 14.69 -17.31
CA TRP A 704 -5.30 15.51 -17.60
C TRP A 704 -4.08 14.64 -17.93
N ALA A 705 -3.80 13.59 -17.17
CA ALA A 705 -2.73 12.64 -17.48
C ALA A 705 -2.87 12.00 -18.86
N LEU A 706 -4.08 11.54 -19.20
CA LEU A 706 -4.36 10.99 -20.53
C LEU A 706 -4.20 12.02 -21.64
N ALA A 707 -4.57 13.29 -21.41
CA ALA A 707 -4.35 14.37 -22.36
C ALA A 707 -2.85 14.69 -22.57
N VAL A 708 -2.03 14.60 -21.52
CA VAL A 708 -0.57 14.72 -21.64
C VAL A 708 0.00 13.60 -22.50
N LEU A 709 -0.44 12.35 -22.31
CA LEU A 709 -0.07 11.25 -23.20
C LEU A 709 -0.48 11.49 -24.64
N ASP A 710 -1.72 11.94 -24.86
CA ASP A 710 -2.18 12.27 -26.20
C ASP A 710 -1.32 13.36 -26.87
N LEU A 711 -0.89 14.38 -26.10
CA LEU A 711 0.03 15.40 -26.60
C LEU A 711 1.42 14.85 -26.93
N THR A 712 1.97 13.99 -26.08
CA THR A 712 3.29 13.38 -26.32
C THR A 712 3.28 12.47 -27.55
N GLU A 713 2.13 11.91 -27.90
CA GLU A 713 1.94 11.05 -29.08
C GLU A 713 1.43 11.82 -30.32
N GLY A 714 1.32 13.15 -30.23
CA GLY A 714 0.89 14.01 -31.33
C GLY A 714 -0.62 14.03 -31.62
N ARG A 715 -1.44 13.48 -30.70
CA ARG A 715 -2.90 13.44 -30.83
C ARG A 715 -3.56 14.68 -30.21
N ALA A 716 -3.21 15.89 -30.68
CA ALA A 716 -3.64 17.14 -30.10
C ALA A 716 -5.17 17.30 -30.05
N THR A 717 -5.90 16.81 -31.04
CA THR A 717 -7.38 16.88 -31.08
C THR A 717 -8.02 16.05 -29.99
N ALA A 718 -7.47 14.85 -29.66
CA ALA A 718 -7.94 14.02 -28.56
C ALA A 718 -7.63 14.67 -27.21
N ALA A 719 -6.44 15.21 -27.03
CA ALA A 719 -6.05 15.95 -25.84
C ALA A 719 -6.97 17.16 -25.59
N ALA A 720 -7.25 17.96 -26.63
CA ALA A 720 -8.15 19.09 -26.55
C ALA A 720 -9.59 18.68 -26.17
N ALA A 721 -10.07 17.55 -26.66
CA ALA A 721 -11.39 17.03 -26.32
C ALA A 721 -11.48 16.62 -24.84
N ARG A 722 -10.46 15.91 -24.31
CA ARG A 722 -10.38 15.51 -22.88
C ARG A 722 -10.33 16.72 -21.95
N LEU A 723 -9.44 17.67 -22.24
CA LEU A 723 -9.27 18.86 -21.40
C LEU A 723 -10.48 19.81 -21.48
N HIS A 724 -11.14 19.88 -22.64
CA HIS A 724 -12.40 20.62 -22.77
C HIS A 724 -13.52 19.98 -21.93
N ALA A 725 -13.52 18.64 -21.77
CA ALA A 725 -14.50 17.95 -20.96
C ALA A 725 -14.37 18.25 -19.45
N LEU A 726 -13.19 18.61 -18.96
CA LEU A 726 -12.97 19.00 -17.56
C LEU A 726 -13.79 20.22 -17.13
N ALA A 727 -14.10 21.09 -18.08
CA ALA A 727 -14.76 22.37 -17.83
C ALA A 727 -16.28 22.32 -18.00
N ARG A 728 -16.87 21.19 -18.42
CA ARG A 728 -18.33 21.07 -18.56
C ARG A 728 -18.99 20.94 -17.17
N PRO A 729 -20.16 21.55 -16.94
CA PRO A 729 -20.93 21.33 -15.72
C PRO A 729 -21.36 19.86 -15.63
N GLY A 730 -21.39 19.34 -14.43
CA GLY A 730 -21.82 17.97 -14.14
C GLY A 730 -20.99 17.31 -13.06
N THR A 731 -21.46 16.17 -12.56
CA THR A 731 -20.77 15.40 -11.50
C THR A 731 -19.36 15.00 -11.96
N GLY A 732 -18.35 15.29 -11.20
CA GLY A 732 -16.95 15.04 -11.51
C GLY A 732 -16.27 16.08 -12.40
N ARG A 733 -16.99 17.14 -12.79
CA ARG A 733 -16.53 18.18 -13.71
C ARG A 733 -16.58 19.53 -12.99
N GLY A 734 -15.72 20.43 -13.30
CA GLY A 734 -15.71 21.74 -12.63
C GLY A 734 -14.63 21.94 -11.58
N GLN A 735 -13.64 21.05 -11.52
CA GLN A 735 -12.49 21.19 -10.61
C GLN A 735 -11.59 22.34 -11.02
N LEU A 736 -11.90 23.57 -10.52
CA LEU A 736 -11.23 24.81 -10.89
C LEU A 736 -9.70 24.72 -10.75
N VAL A 737 -9.21 24.18 -9.64
CA VAL A 737 -7.77 24.06 -9.40
C VAL A 737 -7.10 23.21 -10.48
N VAL A 738 -7.67 22.04 -10.79
CA VAL A 738 -7.11 21.16 -11.84
C VAL A 738 -7.24 21.79 -13.21
N GLN A 739 -8.35 22.51 -13.50
CA GLN A 739 -8.53 23.23 -14.76
C GLN A 739 -7.48 24.32 -14.93
N VAL A 740 -7.20 25.10 -13.88
CA VAL A 740 -6.17 26.15 -13.92
C VAL A 740 -4.80 25.52 -14.16
N MET A 741 -4.46 24.44 -13.43
CA MET A 741 -3.19 23.75 -13.61
C MET A 741 -3.05 23.11 -15.01
N ALA A 742 -4.12 22.61 -15.60
CA ALA A 742 -4.13 21.95 -16.91
C ALA A 742 -4.24 22.95 -18.07
N THR A 743 -4.50 24.25 -17.82
CA THR A 743 -4.68 25.27 -18.84
C THR A 743 -3.55 25.34 -19.88
N PRO A 744 -2.24 25.26 -19.52
CA PRO A 744 -1.16 25.29 -20.50
C PRO A 744 -1.23 24.14 -21.49
N TYR A 745 -1.68 22.97 -21.07
CA TYR A 745 -1.85 21.79 -21.93
C TYR A 745 -3.12 21.92 -22.80
N LEU A 746 -4.19 22.51 -22.26
CA LEU A 746 -5.40 22.80 -23.05
C LEU A 746 -5.08 23.76 -24.20
N VAL A 747 -4.36 24.85 -23.90
CA VAL A 747 -3.98 25.87 -24.90
C VAL A 747 -3.08 25.23 -25.97
N GLU A 748 -2.09 24.43 -25.57
CA GLU A 748 -1.21 23.72 -26.51
C GLU A 748 -2.02 22.75 -27.41
N ALA A 749 -2.89 21.96 -26.79
CA ALA A 749 -3.72 21.00 -27.51
C ALA A 749 -4.61 21.67 -28.55
N VAL A 750 -5.27 22.80 -28.19
CA VAL A 750 -6.14 23.58 -29.09
C VAL A 750 -5.33 24.25 -30.19
N ALA A 751 -4.14 24.79 -29.92
CA ALA A 751 -3.28 25.41 -30.92
C ALA A 751 -2.76 24.42 -32.00
N HIS A 752 -2.69 23.14 -31.65
CA HIS A 752 -2.21 22.08 -32.55
C HIS A 752 -3.30 21.12 -33.03
N ALA A 753 -4.55 21.26 -32.59
CA ALA A 753 -5.69 20.47 -33.06
C ALA A 753 -6.04 20.80 -34.54
N ASP A 754 -6.72 19.87 -35.19
CA ASP A 754 -7.21 20.05 -36.55
C ASP A 754 -8.16 21.26 -36.63
N PRO A 755 -7.87 22.27 -37.49
CA PRO A 755 -8.69 23.45 -37.63
C PRO A 755 -10.05 23.20 -38.32
N ALA A 756 -10.21 22.08 -39.03
CA ALA A 756 -11.43 21.80 -39.83
C ALA A 756 -12.57 21.17 -39.01
N GLY A 757 -12.37 20.85 -37.74
CA GLY A 757 -13.37 20.16 -36.92
C GLY A 757 -14.53 21.07 -36.46
N PRO A 758 -15.77 20.57 -36.38
CA PRO A 758 -16.97 21.37 -36.04
C PRO A 758 -16.94 21.98 -34.63
N ALA A 759 -16.09 21.44 -33.72
CA ALA A 759 -15.95 21.95 -32.35
C ALA A 759 -14.77 22.94 -32.18
N THR A 760 -14.09 23.33 -33.23
CA THR A 760 -12.84 24.12 -33.15
C THR A 760 -13.05 25.50 -32.57
N ALA A 761 -14.09 26.21 -32.97
CA ALA A 761 -14.42 27.55 -32.47
C ALA A 761 -14.73 27.53 -30.96
N ALA A 762 -15.53 26.57 -30.50
CA ALA A 762 -15.88 26.42 -29.08
C ALA A 762 -14.66 26.06 -28.24
N ARG A 763 -13.77 25.19 -28.73
CA ARG A 763 -12.52 24.82 -28.05
C ARG A 763 -11.57 26.01 -27.96
N ARG A 764 -11.44 26.80 -29.02
CA ARG A 764 -10.63 28.01 -29.03
C ARG A 764 -11.16 29.07 -28.07
N ALA A 765 -12.47 29.33 -28.06
CA ALA A 765 -13.10 30.25 -27.12
C ALA A 765 -12.86 29.83 -25.67
N ARG A 766 -12.96 28.54 -25.41
CA ARG A 766 -12.66 27.97 -24.07
C ARG A 766 -11.19 28.14 -23.72
N ALA A 767 -10.25 27.86 -24.61
CA ALA A 767 -8.82 28.02 -24.37
C ALA A 767 -8.47 29.50 -24.10
N LEU A 768 -9.08 30.45 -24.80
CA LEU A 768 -8.93 31.88 -24.55
C LEU A 768 -9.44 32.25 -23.16
N HIS A 769 -10.62 31.78 -22.76
CA HIS A 769 -11.16 32.02 -21.43
C HIS A 769 -10.27 31.42 -20.33
N ALA A 770 -9.88 30.14 -20.45
CA ALA A 770 -8.99 29.48 -19.49
C ALA A 770 -7.64 30.19 -19.39
N SER A 771 -7.04 30.60 -20.52
CA SER A 771 -5.80 31.38 -20.52
C SER A 771 -5.97 32.71 -19.80
N ALA A 772 -7.09 33.44 -19.99
CA ALA A 772 -7.35 34.69 -19.29
C ALA A 772 -7.50 34.50 -17.76
N VAL A 773 -8.09 33.36 -17.30
CA VAL A 773 -8.15 33.01 -15.88
C VAL A 773 -6.75 32.73 -15.33
N PHE A 774 -5.97 31.91 -16.04
CA PHE A 774 -4.60 31.58 -15.67
C PHE A 774 -3.70 32.82 -15.65
N ASP A 775 -3.84 33.70 -16.61
CA ASP A 775 -3.10 34.96 -16.71
C ASP A 775 -3.34 35.86 -15.50
N ARG A 776 -4.61 36.09 -15.11
CA ARG A 776 -4.95 36.89 -13.93
C ARG A 776 -4.36 36.34 -12.65
N TRP A 777 -4.39 35.00 -12.49
CA TRP A 777 -3.77 34.33 -11.35
C TRP A 777 -2.24 34.48 -11.37
N ALA A 778 -1.60 34.18 -12.50
CA ALA A 778 -0.15 34.31 -12.67
C ALA A 778 0.36 35.74 -12.43
N ASP A 779 -0.35 36.73 -12.95
CA ASP A 779 -0.01 38.17 -12.76
C ASP A 779 -0.27 38.60 -11.29
N GLY A 780 -1.36 38.13 -10.67
CA GLY A 780 -1.68 38.41 -9.27
C GLY A 780 -0.64 37.86 -8.29
N THR A 781 -0.12 36.66 -8.54
CA THR A 781 0.92 36.03 -7.70
C THR A 781 2.29 36.67 -7.90
N GLY A 782 2.55 37.27 -9.07
CA GLY A 782 3.84 37.83 -9.46
C GLY A 782 4.94 36.78 -9.70
N ASN A 783 4.64 35.49 -9.64
CA ASN A 783 5.62 34.41 -9.80
C ASN A 783 6.14 34.34 -11.25
N PRO A 784 7.47 34.48 -11.48
CA PRO A 784 8.03 34.50 -12.83
C PRO A 784 7.78 33.23 -13.61
N ALA A 785 7.81 32.05 -12.96
CA ALA A 785 7.56 30.77 -13.63
C ALA A 785 6.10 30.68 -14.13
N ARG A 786 5.12 31.13 -13.33
CA ARG A 786 3.69 31.15 -13.75
C ARG A 786 3.48 32.13 -14.88
N ARG A 787 4.09 33.32 -14.79
CA ARG A 787 4.03 34.37 -15.84
C ARG A 787 4.71 33.91 -17.15
N ALA A 788 5.78 33.13 -17.06
CA ALA A 788 6.42 32.51 -18.23
C ALA A 788 5.46 31.57 -18.95
N VAL A 789 4.77 30.70 -18.20
CA VAL A 789 3.78 29.78 -18.75
C VAL A 789 2.57 30.52 -19.32
N ALA A 790 2.11 31.61 -18.67
CA ALA A 790 1.05 32.49 -19.16
C ALA A 790 1.43 33.15 -20.49
N ALA A 791 2.64 33.69 -20.61
CA ALA A 791 3.16 34.28 -21.84
C ALA A 791 3.23 33.25 -22.98
N ARG A 792 3.64 31.99 -22.68
CA ARG A 792 3.58 30.90 -23.65
C ARG A 792 2.15 30.62 -24.14
N CYS A 793 1.16 30.64 -23.25
CA CYS A 793 -0.24 30.46 -23.62
C CYS A 793 -0.71 31.59 -24.53
N ARG A 794 -0.36 32.84 -24.23
CA ARG A 794 -0.66 34.02 -25.08
C ARG A 794 -0.02 33.89 -26.47
N ALA A 795 1.24 33.40 -26.54
CA ALA A 795 1.94 33.13 -27.80
C ALA A 795 1.18 32.14 -28.69
N LEU A 796 0.75 31.01 -28.10
CA LEU A 796 0.02 29.96 -28.83
C LEU A 796 -1.36 30.37 -29.31
N LEU A 797 -2.01 31.32 -28.64
CA LEU A 797 -3.34 31.86 -29.00
C LEU A 797 -3.28 33.13 -29.85
N ALA A 798 -2.11 33.71 -30.08
CA ALA A 798 -1.94 34.90 -30.89
C ALA A 798 -2.42 34.69 -32.33
N PRO A 799 -2.90 35.77 -33.00
CA PRO A 799 -3.28 35.71 -34.42
C PRO A 799 -2.07 35.30 -35.27
N ARG A 800 -2.30 34.38 -36.22
CA ARG A 800 -1.25 33.91 -37.12
C ARG A 800 -0.71 35.06 -37.96
N GLY A 801 0.63 35.18 -38.08
CA GLY A 801 1.27 36.23 -38.92
C GLY A 801 1.36 37.62 -38.29
N SER A 802 0.90 37.82 -37.03
CA SER A 802 0.93 39.14 -36.39
C SER A 802 2.28 39.53 -35.75
N GLY A 803 3.29 38.66 -35.71
CA GLY A 803 4.54 38.86 -34.96
C GLY A 803 4.37 38.75 -33.45
N ALA A 804 3.18 38.96 -32.92
CA ALA A 804 2.90 38.94 -31.47
C ALA A 804 3.24 37.60 -30.78
N ALA A 805 3.10 36.47 -31.52
CA ALA A 805 3.46 35.16 -31.00
C ALA A 805 4.95 35.06 -30.61
N GLU A 806 5.82 35.58 -31.47
CA GLU A 806 7.28 35.63 -31.26
C GLU A 806 7.65 36.49 -30.04
N ASP A 807 7.05 37.66 -29.90
CA ASP A 807 7.31 38.55 -28.77
C ASP A 807 6.90 37.90 -27.45
N TRP A 808 5.76 37.23 -27.40
CA TRP A 808 5.31 36.50 -26.24
C TRP A 808 6.21 35.28 -25.91
N PHE A 809 6.69 34.51 -26.91
CA PHE A 809 7.64 33.45 -26.68
C PHE A 809 8.98 33.96 -26.12
N ARG A 810 9.51 35.07 -26.69
CA ARG A 810 10.71 35.71 -26.15
C ARG A 810 10.52 36.20 -24.71
N GLN A 811 9.37 36.75 -24.39
CA GLN A 811 9.03 37.16 -23.03
C GLN A 811 8.95 35.92 -22.10
N ALA A 812 8.29 34.83 -22.53
CA ALA A 812 8.25 33.59 -21.76
C ALA A 812 9.65 33.08 -21.43
N LEU A 813 10.56 33.06 -22.40
CA LEU A 813 11.94 32.60 -22.20
C LEU A 813 12.72 33.51 -21.24
N ARG A 814 12.54 34.83 -21.31
CA ARG A 814 13.13 35.79 -20.34
C ARG A 814 12.63 35.52 -18.91
N LEU A 815 11.33 35.26 -18.75
CA LEU A 815 10.74 34.94 -17.44
C LEU A 815 11.19 33.58 -16.90
N HIS A 816 11.38 32.58 -17.76
CA HIS A 816 11.98 31.31 -17.36
C HIS A 816 13.43 31.44 -16.89
N ALA A 817 14.17 32.41 -17.41
CA ALA A 817 15.53 32.67 -16.96
C ALA A 817 15.57 33.28 -15.54
N ALA A 818 14.50 33.95 -15.12
CA ALA A 818 14.35 34.50 -13.76
C ALA A 818 13.83 33.46 -12.74
N GLY A 819 13.38 32.28 -13.19
CA GLY A 819 12.90 31.17 -12.33
C GLY A 819 11.99 30.22 -13.10
N GLY A 820 11.91 28.99 -12.62
CA GLY A 820 10.99 27.97 -13.14
C GLY A 820 11.66 26.62 -13.43
N ALA A 821 10.82 25.59 -13.59
CA ALA A 821 11.26 24.25 -13.91
C ALA A 821 11.90 24.18 -15.31
N GLU A 822 13.03 23.51 -15.44
CA GLU A 822 13.70 23.29 -16.72
C GLU A 822 12.79 22.60 -17.77
N PHE A 823 11.92 21.72 -17.31
CA PHE A 823 10.93 21.06 -18.16
C PHE A 823 9.99 22.06 -18.86
N GLU A 824 9.44 23.03 -18.13
CA GLU A 824 8.54 24.02 -18.68
C GLU A 824 9.27 24.99 -19.64
N ARG A 825 10.52 25.31 -19.35
CA ARG A 825 11.38 26.07 -20.26
C ARG A 825 11.61 25.29 -21.56
N ALA A 826 11.97 24.01 -21.47
CA ALA A 826 12.19 23.18 -22.65
C ALA A 826 10.92 23.03 -23.50
N ARG A 827 9.73 22.96 -22.87
CA ARG A 827 8.44 23.00 -23.59
C ARG A 827 8.25 24.31 -24.33
N THR A 828 8.58 25.44 -23.71
CA THR A 828 8.51 26.76 -24.35
C THR A 828 9.46 26.84 -25.54
N GLU A 829 10.69 26.34 -25.43
CA GLU A 829 11.66 26.23 -26.52
C GLU A 829 11.14 25.37 -27.69
N LEU A 830 10.55 24.20 -27.39
CA LEU A 830 9.95 23.32 -28.39
C LEU A 830 8.83 24.02 -29.18
N LEU A 831 7.91 24.68 -28.45
CA LEU A 831 6.76 25.32 -29.04
C LEU A 831 7.15 26.56 -29.85
N PHE A 832 8.15 27.31 -29.37
CA PHE A 832 8.69 28.46 -30.11
C PHE A 832 9.42 28.00 -31.37
N GLY A 833 10.23 26.96 -31.32
CA GLY A 833 10.86 26.39 -32.51
C GLY A 833 9.83 25.91 -33.55
N ARG A 834 8.71 25.32 -33.12
CA ARG A 834 7.59 24.97 -33.99
C ARG A 834 6.99 26.19 -34.69
N GLU A 835 6.80 27.30 -33.97
CA GLU A 835 6.26 28.53 -34.51
C GLU A 835 7.22 29.17 -35.54
N LEU A 836 8.51 29.25 -35.20
CA LEU A 836 9.52 29.78 -36.14
C LEU A 836 9.60 28.96 -37.42
N ARG A 837 9.51 27.62 -37.34
CA ARG A 837 9.47 26.74 -38.51
C ARG A 837 8.24 27.01 -39.39
N ARG A 838 7.08 27.17 -38.75
CA ARG A 838 5.82 27.51 -39.46
C ARG A 838 5.92 28.89 -40.14
N SER A 839 6.63 29.82 -39.50
CA SER A 839 6.91 31.16 -40.04
C SER A 839 8.05 31.18 -41.09
N ARG A 840 8.42 30.02 -41.63
CA ARG A 840 9.49 29.82 -42.62
C ARG A 840 10.87 30.31 -42.20
N ARG A 841 11.17 30.22 -40.88
CA ARG A 841 12.48 30.57 -40.30
C ARG A 841 13.17 29.33 -39.72
N PRO A 842 13.54 28.34 -40.53
CA PRO A 842 14.07 27.06 -40.07
C PRO A 842 15.45 27.17 -39.39
N ARG A 843 16.23 28.21 -39.72
CA ARG A 843 17.56 28.41 -39.06
C ARG A 843 17.36 28.78 -37.58
N ASP A 844 16.53 29.74 -37.27
CA ASP A 844 16.24 30.17 -35.92
C ASP A 844 15.53 29.07 -35.12
N ALA A 845 14.60 28.34 -35.77
CA ALA A 845 13.91 27.22 -35.19
C ALA A 845 14.86 26.12 -34.68
N ARG A 846 15.95 25.82 -35.41
CA ARG A 846 16.90 24.75 -35.06
C ARG A 846 17.58 24.95 -33.73
N GLU A 847 17.88 26.19 -33.35
CA GLU A 847 18.52 26.50 -32.08
C GLU A 847 17.60 26.15 -30.90
N HIS A 848 16.37 26.64 -30.93
CA HIS A 848 15.37 26.39 -29.91
C HIS A 848 15.00 24.91 -29.81
N LEU A 849 14.82 24.25 -30.95
CA LEU A 849 14.50 22.81 -31.00
C LEU A 849 15.64 21.92 -30.48
N ARG A 850 16.90 22.32 -30.73
CA ARG A 850 18.07 21.58 -30.19
C ARG A 850 18.14 21.71 -28.68
N ARG A 851 18.00 22.91 -28.13
CA ARG A 851 17.97 23.15 -26.69
C ARG A 851 16.85 22.37 -25.99
N ALA A 852 15.65 22.37 -26.59
CA ALA A 852 14.54 21.58 -26.10
C ALA A 852 14.86 20.08 -26.10
N MET A 853 15.38 19.56 -27.21
CA MET A 853 15.75 18.12 -27.34
C MET A 853 16.78 17.71 -26.28
N GLU A 854 17.89 18.46 -26.17
CA GLU A 854 18.96 18.20 -25.21
C GLU A 854 18.47 18.21 -23.77
N THR A 855 17.60 19.17 -23.41
CA THR A 855 17.01 19.28 -22.09
C THR A 855 16.08 18.10 -21.82
N PHE A 856 15.21 17.73 -22.75
CA PHE A 856 14.31 16.58 -22.56
C PHE A 856 15.06 15.24 -22.48
N GLN A 857 16.16 15.09 -23.22
CA GLN A 857 17.03 13.92 -23.10
C GLN A 857 17.68 13.84 -21.71
N ARG A 858 18.21 14.94 -21.21
CA ARG A 858 18.82 15.02 -19.87
C ARG A 858 17.80 14.73 -18.75
N LEU A 859 16.58 15.22 -18.90
CA LEU A 859 15.47 14.98 -17.96
C LEU A 859 14.85 13.57 -18.11
N GLY A 860 15.23 12.79 -19.12
CA GLY A 860 14.74 11.43 -19.32
C GLY A 860 13.29 11.34 -19.81
N VAL A 861 12.73 12.42 -20.40
CA VAL A 861 11.34 12.49 -20.88
C VAL A 861 11.26 12.15 -22.37
N ALA A 862 11.32 10.85 -22.68
CA ALA A 862 11.51 10.32 -24.02
C ALA A 862 10.47 10.80 -25.06
N GLY A 863 9.20 10.90 -24.69
CA GLY A 863 8.13 11.34 -25.60
C GLY A 863 8.32 12.79 -26.09
N TRP A 864 8.68 13.69 -25.18
CA TRP A 864 8.97 15.09 -25.51
C TRP A 864 10.27 15.23 -26.31
N ALA A 865 11.29 14.45 -25.97
CA ALA A 865 12.56 14.41 -26.72
C ALA A 865 12.33 13.93 -28.17
N GLN A 866 11.50 12.92 -28.38
CA GLN A 866 11.11 12.44 -29.71
C GLN A 866 10.41 13.52 -30.53
N GLN A 867 9.48 14.27 -29.91
CA GLN A 867 8.82 15.40 -30.60
C GLN A 867 9.81 16.48 -31.01
N ALA A 868 10.70 16.91 -30.10
CA ALA A 868 11.72 17.91 -30.40
C ALA A 868 12.64 17.42 -31.54
N THR A 869 13.02 16.14 -31.53
CA THR A 869 13.82 15.52 -32.58
C THR A 869 13.10 15.52 -33.95
N ALA A 870 11.79 15.18 -33.95
CA ALA A 870 10.99 15.18 -35.17
C ALA A 870 10.85 16.59 -35.78
N GLU A 871 10.62 17.61 -34.94
CA GLU A 871 10.57 19.00 -35.35
C GLU A 871 11.93 19.53 -35.86
N LEU A 872 13.03 19.11 -35.21
CA LEU A 872 14.38 19.48 -35.61
C LEU A 872 14.74 18.89 -36.99
N ARG A 873 14.34 17.64 -37.25
CA ARG A 873 14.47 17.02 -38.60
C ARG A 873 13.60 17.74 -39.62
N ALA A 874 12.36 18.10 -39.25
CA ALA A 874 11.47 18.85 -40.13
C ALA A 874 12.00 20.28 -40.45
N ALA A 875 12.85 20.84 -39.56
CA ALA A 875 13.58 22.09 -39.81
C ALA A 875 14.86 21.89 -40.63
N GLY A 876 15.13 20.67 -41.14
CA GLY A 876 16.26 20.37 -42.03
C GLY A 876 17.59 20.16 -41.30
N ALA A 877 17.58 19.85 -39.99
CA ALA A 877 18.82 19.48 -39.30
C ALA A 877 19.09 17.97 -39.45
N ALA A 878 20.35 17.61 -39.71
CA ALA A 878 20.81 16.24 -39.57
C ALA A 878 20.93 15.90 -38.08
N VAL A 879 20.03 15.07 -37.56
CA VAL A 879 20.12 14.55 -36.19
C VAL A 879 20.62 13.11 -36.27
N PRO A 880 21.75 12.78 -35.66
CA PRO A 880 22.26 11.39 -35.61
C PRO A 880 21.18 10.50 -35.00
N ALA A 881 21.00 9.31 -35.56
CA ALA A 881 20.16 8.30 -34.92
C ALA A 881 20.87 7.84 -33.63
N HIS A 882 20.55 8.43 -32.52
CA HIS A 882 20.97 7.91 -31.21
C HIS A 882 20.26 6.57 -30.99
N THR A 883 21.04 5.49 -30.98
CA THR A 883 20.62 4.22 -30.39
C THR A 883 20.22 4.50 -28.93
N ALA A 884 18.95 4.33 -28.63
CA ALA A 884 18.45 4.40 -27.28
C ALA A 884 19.12 3.29 -26.44
N THR A 885 20.20 3.62 -25.76
CA THR A 885 20.71 2.80 -24.65
C THR A 885 19.75 2.95 -23.49
N ALA A 886 18.76 2.08 -23.45
CA ALA A 886 17.98 1.85 -22.25
C ALA A 886 18.93 1.44 -21.13
N ARG A 887 19.13 2.29 -20.13
CA ARG A 887 19.72 1.91 -18.84
C ARG A 887 18.88 0.79 -18.26
N ARG A 888 19.39 -0.46 -18.33
CA ARG A 888 18.85 -1.61 -17.60
C ARG A 888 19.10 -1.38 -16.11
N PRO A 889 18.13 -1.72 -15.25
CA PRO A 889 18.39 -1.83 -13.83
C PRO A 889 19.43 -2.92 -13.58
N VAL A 890 20.40 -2.63 -12.76
CA VAL A 890 21.44 -3.55 -12.30
C VAL A 890 20.78 -4.58 -11.36
N GLY A 891 20.91 -5.86 -11.69
CA GLY A 891 20.65 -6.95 -10.77
C GLY A 891 19.86 -8.12 -11.37
N ASP A 892 20.52 -8.97 -12.17
CA ASP A 892 20.33 -10.42 -12.10
C ASP A 892 21.39 -11.14 -12.98
N PRO A 893 22.14 -12.11 -12.44
CA PRO A 893 23.15 -12.83 -13.22
C PRO A 893 22.50 -13.99 -13.96
N ARG A 894 22.62 -14.02 -15.29
CA ARG A 894 22.28 -15.17 -16.14
C ARG A 894 23.53 -15.97 -16.52
N PRO A 895 23.40 -17.29 -16.60
CA PRO A 895 24.48 -18.16 -17.05
C PRO A 895 24.71 -18.06 -18.58
N PRO A 896 25.92 -18.41 -19.10
CA PRO A 896 26.27 -18.25 -20.49
C PRO A 896 25.83 -19.46 -21.34
N GLY A 897 25.32 -19.18 -22.53
CA GLY A 897 25.23 -20.16 -23.59
C GLY A 897 23.91 -20.24 -24.33
N GLY A 898 23.82 -19.58 -25.49
CA GLY A 898 22.74 -19.75 -26.46
C GLY A 898 22.69 -18.60 -27.45
N ALA A 899 23.12 -18.84 -28.68
CA ALA A 899 23.11 -17.88 -29.79
C ALA A 899 21.67 -17.40 -30.06
N VAL A 900 21.36 -16.15 -29.71
CA VAL A 900 20.08 -15.50 -30.04
C VAL A 900 20.22 -14.87 -31.42
N ARG A 901 19.40 -15.32 -32.38
CA ARG A 901 19.18 -14.66 -33.67
C ARG A 901 18.60 -13.25 -33.41
N PRO A 902 19.02 -12.19 -34.13
CA PRO A 902 18.48 -10.85 -33.96
C PRO A 902 17.00 -10.82 -34.36
N SER A 903 16.13 -10.46 -33.42
CA SER A 903 14.72 -10.18 -33.69
C SER A 903 14.62 -8.88 -34.49
N VAL A 904 14.00 -8.93 -35.67
CA VAL A 904 13.77 -7.77 -36.55
C VAL A 904 12.63 -6.92 -35.92
N ASP A 905 12.93 -5.70 -35.46
CA ASP A 905 11.94 -4.82 -34.89
C ASP A 905 11.22 -4.00 -35.96
N VAL A 906 10.07 -4.51 -36.43
CA VAL A 906 9.19 -3.86 -37.42
C VAL A 906 8.59 -2.53 -36.93
N ARG A 907 8.67 -2.20 -35.65
CA ARG A 907 8.17 -0.93 -35.09
C ARG A 907 9.00 0.28 -35.49
N THR A 908 10.18 0.05 -36.07
CA THR A 908 11.05 1.11 -36.58
C THR A 908 10.59 1.68 -37.92
N LEU A 909 9.63 1.06 -38.60
CA LEU A 909 9.11 1.49 -39.88
C LEU A 909 8.04 2.58 -39.71
N THR A 910 8.01 3.54 -40.66
CA THR A 910 6.88 4.48 -40.73
C THR A 910 5.59 3.75 -41.10
N PRO A 911 4.37 4.31 -40.81
CA PRO A 911 3.10 3.67 -41.16
C PRO A 911 2.99 3.30 -42.65
N GLN A 912 3.53 4.14 -43.55
CA GLN A 912 3.57 3.87 -44.98
C GLN A 912 4.58 2.76 -45.34
N GLN A 913 5.75 2.77 -44.74
CA GLN A 913 6.75 1.70 -44.89
C GLN A 913 6.27 0.36 -44.37
N LEU A 914 5.52 0.36 -43.26
CA LEU A 914 4.93 -0.85 -42.68
C LEU A 914 3.85 -1.43 -43.61
N ARG A 915 3.02 -0.60 -44.23
CA ARG A 915 2.04 -1.05 -45.24
C ARG A 915 2.74 -1.68 -46.45
N ILE A 916 3.77 -1.03 -46.97
CA ILE A 916 4.57 -1.56 -48.10
C ILE A 916 5.21 -2.88 -47.68
N ALA A 917 5.81 -2.95 -46.49
CA ALA A 917 6.46 -4.16 -46.00
C ALA A 917 5.48 -5.35 -45.89
N ARG A 918 4.27 -5.13 -45.38
CA ARG A 918 3.23 -6.15 -45.28
C ARG A 918 2.81 -6.69 -46.63
N LEU A 919 2.45 -5.83 -47.56
CA LEU A 919 2.05 -6.24 -48.93
C LEU A 919 3.17 -7.02 -49.64
N VAL A 920 4.40 -6.61 -49.42
CA VAL A 920 5.56 -7.31 -49.97
C VAL A 920 5.83 -8.65 -49.26
N GLY A 921 5.59 -8.70 -47.95
CA GLY A 921 5.65 -9.92 -47.13
C GLY A 921 4.59 -10.96 -47.52
N GLU A 922 3.45 -10.51 -47.98
CA GLU A 922 2.35 -11.31 -48.54
C GLU A 922 2.60 -11.74 -49.99
N GLY A 923 3.68 -11.32 -50.63
CA GLY A 923 4.13 -11.73 -51.94
C GLY A 923 3.80 -10.77 -53.09
N ALA A 924 3.18 -9.59 -52.82
CA ALA A 924 2.79 -8.64 -53.83
C ALA A 924 3.99 -8.03 -54.58
N THR A 925 4.00 -7.92 -55.88
CA THR A 925 5.07 -7.28 -56.70
C THR A 925 5.11 -5.76 -56.50
N ASN A 926 6.20 -5.09 -56.84
CA ASN A 926 6.29 -3.61 -56.73
C ASN A 926 5.22 -2.89 -57.56
N ARG A 927 4.75 -3.48 -58.67
CA ARG A 927 3.62 -2.95 -59.47
C ARG A 927 2.31 -3.06 -58.75
N GLU A 928 2.04 -4.20 -58.12
CA GLU A 928 0.80 -4.42 -57.32
C GLU A 928 0.75 -3.56 -56.08
N VAL A 929 1.89 -3.45 -55.34
CA VAL A 929 1.99 -2.53 -54.18
C VAL A 929 1.78 -1.05 -54.64
N ALA A 930 2.37 -0.68 -55.80
CA ALA A 930 2.21 0.66 -56.37
C ALA A 930 0.73 0.96 -56.75
N ALA A 931 0.08 -0.01 -57.35
CA ALA A 931 -1.35 0.11 -57.71
C ALA A 931 -2.24 0.17 -56.44
N CYS A 932 -1.97 -0.67 -55.41
CA CYS A 932 -2.75 -0.73 -54.18
C CYS A 932 -2.62 0.54 -53.32
N LEU A 933 -1.45 1.20 -53.35
CA LEU A 933 -1.16 2.38 -52.52
C LEU A 933 -1.15 3.69 -53.30
N HIS A 934 -1.56 3.68 -54.55
CA HIS A 934 -1.53 4.83 -55.50
C HIS A 934 -0.15 5.52 -55.53
N LEU A 935 0.89 4.72 -55.63
CA LEU A 935 2.29 5.16 -55.71
C LEU A 935 2.91 4.79 -57.08
N SER A 936 4.06 5.39 -57.43
CA SER A 936 4.83 4.89 -58.56
C SER A 936 5.64 3.64 -58.17
N PRO A 937 5.88 2.66 -59.07
CA PRO A 937 6.77 1.51 -58.80
C PRO A 937 8.15 1.93 -58.35
N ARG A 938 8.65 3.06 -58.79
CA ARG A 938 9.94 3.64 -58.40
C ARG A 938 9.93 4.18 -56.97
N THR A 939 8.79 4.71 -56.52
CA THR A 939 8.59 5.13 -55.13
C THR A 939 8.55 3.92 -54.19
N VAL A 940 7.88 2.86 -54.59
CA VAL A 940 7.85 1.58 -53.81
C VAL A 940 9.27 0.99 -53.70
N ASP A 941 10.03 1.01 -54.79
CA ASP A 941 11.41 0.53 -54.79
C ASP A 941 12.34 1.34 -53.84
N HIS A 942 12.16 2.65 -53.81
CA HIS A 942 12.84 3.54 -52.88
C HIS A 942 12.48 3.23 -51.43
N HIS A 943 11.21 3.02 -51.13
CA HIS A 943 10.76 2.63 -49.79
C HIS A 943 11.28 1.26 -49.37
N LEU A 944 11.32 0.29 -50.27
CA LEU A 944 11.86 -1.04 -49.99
C LEU A 944 13.37 -1.02 -49.67
N ARG A 945 14.16 -0.22 -50.39
CA ARG A 945 15.56 -0.02 -50.03
C ARG A 945 15.75 0.55 -48.63
N ASN A 946 14.92 1.51 -48.26
CA ASN A 946 14.92 2.11 -46.94
C ASN A 946 14.43 1.12 -45.84
N ILE A 947 13.44 0.27 -46.16
CA ILE A 947 12.95 -0.79 -45.26
C ILE A 947 14.04 -1.83 -45.01
N PHE A 948 14.67 -2.32 -46.07
CA PHE A 948 15.77 -3.28 -45.96
C PHE A 948 16.93 -2.73 -45.14
N HIS A 949 17.31 -1.48 -45.36
CA HIS A 949 18.38 -0.82 -44.61
C HIS A 949 18.00 -0.66 -43.12
N ARG A 950 16.77 -0.26 -42.80
CA ARG A 950 16.32 -0.07 -41.42
C ARG A 950 16.19 -1.36 -40.63
N LEU A 951 15.73 -2.43 -41.27
CA LEU A 951 15.55 -3.72 -40.68
C LEU A 951 16.80 -4.62 -40.73
N GLY A 952 17.87 -4.15 -41.36
CA GLY A 952 19.12 -4.94 -41.55
C GLY A 952 18.92 -6.16 -42.44
N LEU A 953 17.90 -6.15 -43.32
CA LEU A 953 17.56 -7.26 -44.22
C LEU A 953 18.21 -7.05 -45.61
N ARG A 954 18.53 -8.15 -46.27
CA ARG A 954 19.21 -8.14 -47.58
C ARG A 954 18.32 -8.55 -48.74
N SER A 955 17.15 -9.13 -48.43
CA SER A 955 16.27 -9.70 -49.48
C SER A 955 14.78 -9.62 -49.10
N ARG A 956 13.95 -9.67 -50.15
CA ARG A 956 12.49 -9.76 -50.01
C ARG A 956 12.01 -11.01 -49.27
N ILE A 957 12.77 -12.12 -49.42
CA ILE A 957 12.49 -13.38 -48.71
C ILE A 957 12.76 -13.24 -47.23
N GLU A 958 13.81 -12.51 -46.86
CA GLU A 958 14.11 -12.20 -45.46
C GLU A 958 13.02 -11.30 -44.82
N LEU A 959 12.51 -10.32 -45.55
CA LEU A 959 11.40 -9.47 -45.12
C LEU A 959 10.10 -10.30 -44.90
N ALA A 960 9.77 -11.21 -45.79
CA ALA A 960 8.63 -12.10 -45.67
C ALA A 960 8.74 -13.03 -44.45
N ARG A 961 9.95 -13.48 -44.12
CA ARG A 961 10.23 -14.32 -42.92
C ARG A 961 10.22 -13.52 -41.62
N ALA A 962 10.56 -12.25 -41.68
CA ALA A 962 10.62 -11.36 -40.53
C ALA A 962 9.25 -10.82 -40.10
N LEU A 963 8.27 -10.87 -41.04
CA LEU A 963 6.90 -10.40 -40.81
C LEU A 963 5.90 -11.54 -40.45
N ARG A 964 6.32 -12.80 -40.59
CA ARG A 964 5.64 -14.00 -40.10
C ARG A 964 6.04 -14.24 -38.63
#